data_8cbc3ba23ffda762ff308d6f22b82c27
#
_entry.id   8cbc3ba23ffda762ff308d6f22b82c27
#
_cell.length_a   1.000
_cell.length_b   1.000
_cell.length_c   1.000
_cell.angle_alpha   90.00
_cell.angle_beta   90.00
_cell.angle_gamma   90.00
#
_symmetry.space_group_name_H-M   'P 1'
#
loop_
_entity.id
_entity.type
_entity.pdbx_description
1 polymer ?
#
loop_
_entity_poly.entity_id
_entity_poly.type
_entity_poly.pdbx_seq_one_letter_code
_entity_poly.pdbx_strand_id
1 'polypeptide(L)'
;MALVLLLLAFLSQLCGCGLLAKNTDPGAEGADAARGAEAGAAWDSDPVPYAVAIEVVDGPDSLKGKMRDLSQLAKLVREPPDSLLALERRARADEETALKLLHSQCYYDGRATFSIDRAATPVRVILRLVPGPRFTVGRADVRYEPPPTVPESFRHRTRVTGFWGLEREELPAPAFPDTVPGVTVGKPIVADDMLAAVAAMPEALRRTGYPLAKVAESRYTLDPAARTLNADIVIDPGPPALMGRIEVRGNREVSAAYLQRLAPWPPGGEPWDDEMLNDYANTLRGLGLFRSVEAAPMADDMKLERRVLGPDGREGDVAIVPAVIEVAEGPSRSVSASARYDTDTGFGVEGSWEHRNLFHNGERLTLDAPISQQEIGLKAAFEKPAFLQREQRLLANAAALWENTDAYRQQSLKGEIGLDRRLARQWWGGIHLGAEGGSLKDNEHAEHAYGVIRPSAGLRHDSRNNKLNPSSGMEAELKIIPFSGFYEEFFGAFATTLSAAAYYAPWGRTPDGGIDDRLVLAGRVEGGAMPGASSLESIPASLRYFTGGAGSVRGYAYQAIGPRDREGDPLGGRSYQVVNLEARFKVTESIGIVPFVDGGMVYKDEVPRIIGDMDWGTGLGLRYYTPIGPVRLDVATPLHRIDDDPPVQVYISIGQSF
;
A
#
# COMPACT_ATOMS: atom_id res chain seq x y z
N MET A 1 37.44 8.55 -4.62
CA MET A 1 37.60 7.22 -3.99
C MET A 1 37.55 7.25 -2.46
N ALA A 2 38.21 8.18 -1.79
CA ALA A 2 38.16 8.25 -0.30
C ALA A 2 36.80 8.56 0.29
N LEU A 3 35.94 9.35 -0.39
CA LEU A 3 34.61 9.72 0.06
C LEU A 3 33.60 8.58 -0.04
N VAL A 4 33.75 7.71 -1.04
CA VAL A 4 32.88 6.52 -1.24
C VAL A 4 33.15 5.45 -0.17
N LEU A 5 34.40 5.33 0.27
CA LEU A 5 34.79 4.44 1.36
C LEU A 5 34.30 4.95 2.72
N LEU A 6 34.22 6.27 2.93
CA LEU A 6 33.65 6.87 4.13
C LEU A 6 32.12 6.70 4.21
N LEU A 7 31.40 6.77 3.08
CA LEU A 7 29.95 6.51 3.03
C LEU A 7 29.63 5.03 3.27
N LEU A 8 30.44 4.10 2.76
CA LEU A 8 30.29 2.67 3.03
C LEU A 8 30.62 2.31 4.50
N ALA A 9 31.56 3.01 5.12
CA ALA A 9 31.89 2.84 6.54
C ALA A 9 30.79 3.43 7.46
N PHE A 10 30.10 4.50 7.04
CA PHE A 10 28.98 5.08 7.78
C PHE A 10 27.72 4.20 7.71
N LEU A 11 27.46 3.56 6.57
CA LEU A 11 26.38 2.60 6.39
C LEU A 11 26.59 1.31 7.19
N SER A 12 27.84 0.88 7.41
CA SER A 12 28.13 -0.29 8.24
C SER A 12 27.96 -0.05 9.73
N GLN A 13 28.01 1.19 10.22
CA GLN A 13 27.76 1.55 11.61
C GLN A 13 26.27 1.72 11.96
N LEU A 14 25.40 1.94 10.98
CA LEU A 14 23.95 2.01 11.17
C LEU A 14 23.25 0.64 11.27
N CYS A 15 23.90 -0.44 10.88
CA CYS A 15 23.39 -1.81 11.01
C CYS A 15 23.75 -2.52 12.33
N GLY A 16 24.43 -1.86 13.26
CA GLY A 16 25.03 -2.47 14.46
C GLY A 16 24.40 -2.16 15.80
N CYS A 17 23.21 -1.61 15.88
CA CYS A 17 22.55 -1.33 17.18
C CYS A 17 21.09 -1.79 17.22
N GLY A 18 20.88 -3.04 17.60
CA GLY A 18 19.50 -3.48 17.85
C GLY A 18 19.34 -4.94 18.23
N LEU A 19 20.18 -5.46 19.13
CA LEU A 19 19.87 -6.76 19.79
C LEU A 19 20.75 -6.89 21.05
N LEU A 20 20.21 -6.46 22.19
CA LEU A 20 20.49 -6.98 23.55
C LEU A 20 19.93 -5.98 24.59
N ALA A 21 18.60 -6.05 24.80
CA ALA A 21 18.01 -5.58 26.04
C ALA A 21 17.73 -6.82 26.89
N LYS A 22 18.67 -7.13 27.77
CA LYS A 22 18.44 -8.00 28.92
C LYS A 22 17.55 -7.27 29.89
N ASN A 23 16.35 -7.77 30.14
CA ASN A 23 15.56 -7.45 31.33
C ASN A 23 16.31 -7.95 32.56
N THR A 24 16.75 -7.03 33.39
CA THR A 24 17.12 -7.27 34.78
C THR A 24 16.06 -6.66 35.67
N ASP A 25 15.24 -7.49 36.29
CA ASP A 25 14.42 -7.13 37.43
C ASP A 25 15.32 -7.12 38.67
N PRO A 26 15.28 -6.09 39.55
CA PRO A 26 16.00 -6.07 40.81
C PRO A 26 15.02 -6.35 41.97
N GLY A 27 15.25 -7.43 42.70
CA GLY A 27 14.71 -7.50 44.05
C GLY A 27 14.31 -8.88 44.54
N ALA A 28 15.25 -9.58 45.18
CA ALA A 28 15.00 -10.32 46.40
C ALA A 28 16.34 -10.87 46.93
N GLU A 29 16.84 -10.24 47.98
CA GLU A 29 17.86 -10.80 48.85
C GLU A 29 17.25 -11.84 49.80
N GLY A 30 18.02 -12.88 50.06
CA GLY A 30 18.01 -13.59 51.34
C GLY A 30 17.52 -15.03 51.35
N ALA A 31 18.43 -15.97 51.38
CA ALA A 31 18.59 -16.94 52.48
C ALA A 31 19.43 -18.14 52.05
N ASP A 32 20.55 -18.31 52.68
CA ASP A 32 21.38 -19.47 52.78
C ASP A 32 20.59 -20.75 53.10
N ALA A 33 20.93 -21.86 52.46
CA ALA A 33 21.16 -23.11 53.12
C ALA A 33 21.74 -24.17 52.15
N ALA A 34 22.90 -24.60 52.42
CA ALA A 34 23.58 -25.77 51.87
C ALA A 34 22.71 -27.01 51.91
N ARG A 35 22.62 -27.73 50.79
CA ARG A 35 22.41 -29.20 50.78
C ARG A 35 22.93 -29.82 49.46
N GLY A 36 23.94 -30.67 49.68
CA GLY A 36 24.11 -31.97 49.04
C GLY A 36 24.25 -31.99 47.53
N ALA A 37 25.50 -32.05 47.06
CA ALA A 37 25.83 -32.55 45.76
C ALA A 37 25.45 -34.04 45.70
N GLU A 38 24.30 -34.38 45.11
CA GLU A 38 24.13 -35.66 44.44
C GLU A 38 24.31 -35.42 42.94
N ALA A 39 25.46 -35.85 42.45
CA ALA A 39 25.71 -36.04 41.04
C ALA A 39 24.70 -37.05 40.50
N GLY A 40 23.57 -36.57 40.01
CA GLY A 40 22.68 -37.34 39.16
C GLY A 40 23.48 -37.71 37.90
N ALA A 41 23.79 -39.00 37.76
CA ALA A 41 24.38 -39.52 36.54
C ALA A 41 23.61 -38.98 35.33
N ALA A 42 24.24 -38.15 34.54
CA ALA A 42 23.78 -37.85 33.18
C ALA A 42 23.73 -39.25 32.48
N TRP A 43 22.51 -39.69 32.19
CA TRP A 43 22.30 -40.82 31.31
C TRP A 43 22.76 -40.35 29.94
N ASP A 44 23.98 -40.70 29.58
CA ASP A 44 24.56 -40.49 28.26
C ASP A 44 23.80 -41.45 27.31
N SER A 45 22.59 -41.01 26.92
CA SER A 45 21.79 -41.68 25.91
C SER A 45 22.23 -41.14 24.57
N ASP A 46 22.98 -41.91 23.80
CA ASP A 46 23.31 -41.59 22.44
C ASP A 46 22.02 -41.28 21.66
N PRO A 47 21.94 -40.11 20.97
CA PRO A 47 20.75 -39.78 20.18
C PRO A 47 20.43 -40.90 19.20
N VAL A 48 19.15 -41.24 19.04
CA VAL A 48 18.69 -42.31 18.14
C VAL A 48 18.43 -41.75 16.75
N PRO A 49 19.38 -41.84 15.79
CA PRO A 49 19.17 -41.42 14.43
C PRO A 49 18.08 -42.25 13.76
N TYR A 50 17.15 -41.60 13.07
CA TYR A 50 16.06 -42.30 12.42
C TYR A 50 15.77 -41.78 11.02
N ALA A 51 15.10 -42.60 10.21
CA ALA A 51 14.55 -42.25 8.91
C ALA A 51 13.03 -42.46 8.92
N VAL A 52 12.30 -41.60 8.24
CA VAL A 52 10.83 -41.63 8.16
C VAL A 52 10.37 -42.02 6.77
N ALA A 53 9.47 -43.00 6.70
CA ALA A 53 8.73 -43.35 5.52
C ALA A 53 7.23 -43.14 5.76
N ILE A 54 6.57 -42.36 4.91
CA ILE A 54 5.12 -42.18 4.94
C ILE A 54 4.55 -42.96 3.74
N GLU A 55 3.70 -43.94 4.06
CA GLU A 55 3.04 -44.79 3.08
C GLU A 55 1.54 -44.49 3.08
N VAL A 56 0.95 -44.30 1.91
CA VAL A 56 -0.49 -44.21 1.72
C VAL A 56 -0.94 -45.42 0.93
N VAL A 57 -1.81 -46.23 1.54
CA VAL A 57 -2.31 -47.46 0.95
C VAL A 57 -3.71 -47.22 0.42
N ASP A 58 -3.93 -47.52 -0.86
CA ASP A 58 -5.21 -47.34 -1.55
C ASP A 58 -5.78 -45.92 -1.46
N GLY A 59 -4.91 -44.87 -1.55
CA GLY A 59 -5.28 -43.50 -1.43
C GLY A 59 -4.48 -42.54 -2.33
N PRO A 60 -4.89 -41.26 -2.43
CA PRO A 60 -4.22 -40.31 -3.28
C PRO A 60 -2.86 -39.88 -2.73
N ASP A 61 -1.88 -39.76 -3.60
CA ASP A 61 -0.50 -39.34 -3.25
C ASP A 61 -0.43 -37.97 -2.57
N SER A 62 -1.43 -37.08 -2.79
CA SER A 62 -1.51 -35.79 -2.11
C SER A 62 -1.55 -35.88 -0.59
N LEU A 63 -2.09 -36.98 -0.01
CA LEU A 63 -2.09 -37.20 1.43
C LEU A 63 -0.67 -37.40 1.98
N LYS A 64 0.22 -38.02 1.21
CA LYS A 64 1.61 -38.22 1.59
C LYS A 64 2.36 -36.87 1.72
N GLY A 65 2.13 -35.95 0.78
CA GLY A 65 2.69 -34.59 0.84
C GLY A 65 2.18 -33.82 2.06
N LYS A 66 0.85 -33.75 2.24
CA LYS A 66 0.23 -33.09 3.38
C LYS A 66 0.68 -33.67 4.73
N MET A 67 0.78 -35.00 4.84
CA MET A 67 1.25 -35.64 6.06
C MET A 67 2.72 -35.31 6.35
N ARG A 68 3.58 -35.24 5.33
CA ARG A 68 4.98 -34.84 5.50
C ARG A 68 5.11 -33.44 6.06
N ASP A 69 4.29 -32.52 5.60
CA ASP A 69 4.28 -31.12 6.06
C ASP A 69 3.80 -30.97 7.51
N LEU A 70 2.96 -31.88 7.98
CA LEU A 70 2.43 -31.89 9.35
C LEU A 70 3.28 -32.71 10.33
N SER A 71 3.99 -33.72 9.85
CA SER A 71 4.72 -34.74 10.64
C SER A 71 5.86 -34.11 11.45
N GLN A 72 5.85 -34.36 12.76
CA GLN A 72 6.97 -34.04 13.63
C GLN A 72 8.19 -34.94 13.35
N LEU A 73 7.98 -36.20 13.02
CA LEU A 73 9.05 -37.14 12.63
C LEU A 73 9.79 -36.60 11.39
N ALA A 74 9.06 -36.10 10.39
CA ALA A 74 9.69 -35.57 9.18
C ALA A 74 10.43 -34.24 9.43
N LYS A 75 9.87 -33.35 10.24
CA LYS A 75 10.45 -32.03 10.56
C LYS A 75 11.71 -32.15 11.42
N LEU A 76 11.68 -33.05 12.41
CA LEU A 76 12.73 -33.22 13.42
C LEU A 76 13.71 -34.36 13.10
N VAL A 77 13.82 -34.78 11.84
CA VAL A 77 14.74 -35.86 11.43
C VAL A 77 16.21 -35.52 11.70
N ARG A 78 16.56 -34.23 11.68
CA ARG A 78 17.92 -33.72 11.98
C ARG A 78 18.17 -33.50 13.48
N GLU A 79 17.15 -33.65 14.30
CA GLU A 79 17.17 -33.53 15.76
C GLU A 79 16.71 -34.87 16.37
N PRO A 80 17.59 -35.90 16.33
CA PRO A 80 17.22 -37.23 16.80
C PRO A 80 16.89 -37.21 18.31
N PRO A 81 15.90 -37.97 18.75
CA PRO A 81 15.53 -38.03 20.17
C PRO A 81 16.57 -38.85 20.98
N ASP A 82 16.66 -38.57 22.28
CA ASP A 82 17.62 -39.19 23.21
C ASP A 82 17.32 -40.65 23.55
N SER A 83 16.17 -41.20 23.13
CA SER A 83 15.79 -42.56 23.39
C SER A 83 14.77 -43.11 22.39
N LEU A 84 14.71 -44.42 22.25
CA LEU A 84 13.68 -45.13 21.47
C LEU A 84 12.28 -44.85 22.00
N LEU A 85 12.10 -44.64 23.31
CA LEU A 85 10.81 -44.27 23.90
C LEU A 85 10.37 -42.87 23.46
N ALA A 86 11.30 -41.92 23.35
CA ALA A 86 11.00 -40.60 22.85
C ALA A 86 10.68 -40.63 21.34
N LEU A 87 11.35 -41.50 20.56
CA LEU A 87 11.00 -41.70 19.15
C LEU A 87 9.59 -42.29 18.99
N GLU A 88 9.24 -43.29 19.84
CA GLU A 88 7.90 -43.88 19.84
C GLU A 88 6.80 -42.85 20.20
N ARG A 89 7.06 -41.96 21.15
CA ARG A 89 6.14 -40.85 21.47
C ARG A 89 5.91 -39.93 20.28
N ARG A 90 6.97 -39.57 19.54
CA ARG A 90 6.85 -38.78 18.29
C ARG A 90 6.03 -39.52 17.23
N ALA A 91 6.26 -40.84 17.08
CA ALA A 91 5.52 -41.65 16.13
C ALA A 91 4.03 -41.76 16.48
N ARG A 92 3.70 -41.87 17.75
CA ARG A 92 2.31 -41.88 18.23
C ARG A 92 1.62 -40.52 18.03
N ALA A 93 2.32 -39.41 18.27
CA ALA A 93 1.80 -38.08 17.99
C ALA A 93 1.53 -37.87 16.49
N ASP A 94 2.39 -38.41 15.62
CA ASP A 94 2.18 -38.37 14.17
C ASP A 94 1.05 -39.31 13.71
N GLU A 95 0.82 -40.42 14.36
CA GLU A 95 -0.33 -41.31 14.13
C GLU A 95 -1.65 -40.56 14.41
N GLU A 96 -1.73 -39.86 15.56
CA GLU A 96 -2.89 -39.00 15.86
C GLU A 96 -3.07 -37.89 14.87
N THR A 97 -1.97 -37.24 14.43
CA THR A 97 -1.97 -36.21 13.42
C THR A 97 -2.44 -36.75 12.07
N ALA A 98 -2.03 -37.94 11.69
CA ALA A 98 -2.47 -38.63 10.48
C ALA A 98 -3.97 -38.93 10.51
N LEU A 99 -4.53 -39.35 11.64
CA LEU A 99 -5.97 -39.56 11.79
C LEU A 99 -6.73 -38.23 11.65
N LYS A 100 -6.26 -37.15 12.28
CA LYS A 100 -6.86 -35.82 12.12
C LYS A 100 -6.79 -35.36 10.66
N LEU A 101 -5.67 -35.58 9.97
CA LEU A 101 -5.54 -35.26 8.53
C LEU A 101 -6.55 -36.08 7.70
N LEU A 102 -6.70 -37.38 7.94
CA LEU A 102 -7.66 -38.22 7.22
C LEU A 102 -9.09 -37.72 7.43
N HIS A 103 -9.49 -37.41 8.66
CA HIS A 103 -10.81 -36.86 8.97
C HIS A 103 -11.03 -35.49 8.32
N SER A 104 -10.05 -34.58 8.33
CA SER A 104 -10.16 -33.26 7.66
C SER A 104 -10.35 -33.36 6.15
N GLN A 105 -9.91 -34.48 5.55
CA GLN A 105 -10.07 -34.77 4.12
C GLN A 105 -11.30 -35.68 3.82
N CYS A 106 -12.22 -35.83 4.77
CA CYS A 106 -13.43 -36.69 4.72
C CYS A 106 -13.18 -38.21 4.62
N TYR A 107 -12.07 -38.69 5.13
CA TYR A 107 -11.79 -40.12 5.26
C TYR A 107 -12.05 -40.57 6.70
N TYR A 108 -13.33 -40.60 7.13
CA TYR A 108 -13.70 -40.88 8.52
C TYR A 108 -13.54 -42.36 8.93
N ASP A 109 -13.55 -43.27 7.97
CA ASP A 109 -13.22 -44.70 8.18
C ASP A 109 -11.70 -44.95 8.11
N GLY A 110 -10.91 -43.89 7.90
CA GLY A 110 -9.47 -43.96 7.73
C GLY A 110 -8.74 -44.46 8.98
N ARG A 111 -7.65 -45.16 8.77
CA ARG A 111 -6.77 -45.67 9.84
C ARG A 111 -5.35 -45.19 9.60
N ALA A 112 -4.67 -44.85 10.68
CA ALA A 112 -3.26 -44.58 10.68
C ALA A 112 -2.59 -45.54 11.66
N THR A 113 -1.41 -46.04 11.32
CA THR A 113 -0.59 -46.91 12.17
C THR A 113 0.87 -46.59 11.94
N PHE A 114 1.69 -46.76 12.95
CA PHE A 114 3.14 -46.69 12.78
C PHE A 114 3.82 -48.00 13.12
N SER A 115 4.99 -48.24 12.55
CA SER A 115 5.88 -49.33 12.91
C SER A 115 7.32 -48.80 12.97
N ILE A 116 8.10 -49.35 13.90
CA ILE A 116 9.51 -48.97 14.10
C ILE A 116 10.36 -50.20 13.83
N ASP A 117 11.14 -50.16 12.77
CA ASP A 117 12.16 -51.17 12.48
C ASP A 117 13.46 -50.79 13.21
N ARG A 118 13.67 -51.47 14.32
CA ARG A 118 14.83 -51.25 15.20
C ARG A 118 16.12 -51.93 14.68
N ALA A 119 16.01 -52.84 13.71
CA ALA A 119 17.17 -53.50 13.10
C ALA A 119 17.82 -52.69 11.99
N ALA A 120 17.10 -51.70 11.45
CA ALA A 120 17.62 -50.81 10.43
C ALA A 120 18.60 -49.75 11.02
N THR A 121 19.61 -49.37 10.29
CA THR A 121 20.55 -48.33 10.67
C THR A 121 20.60 -47.27 9.55
N PRO A 122 20.06 -46.03 9.75
CA PRO A 122 19.36 -45.56 10.96
C PRO A 122 18.02 -46.27 11.19
N VAL A 123 17.52 -46.21 12.44
CA VAL A 123 16.19 -46.75 12.81
C VAL A 123 15.11 -46.24 11.85
N ARG A 124 14.28 -47.11 11.32
CA ARG A 124 13.26 -46.73 10.35
C ARG A 124 11.87 -46.67 10.97
N VAL A 125 11.24 -45.50 10.90
CA VAL A 125 9.84 -45.33 11.31
C VAL A 125 8.98 -45.30 10.04
N ILE A 126 7.99 -46.16 9.96
CA ILE A 126 7.04 -46.22 8.85
C ILE A 126 5.68 -45.83 9.39
N LEU A 127 5.17 -44.69 8.90
CA LEU A 127 3.81 -44.22 9.17
C LEU A 127 2.92 -44.61 7.98
N ARG A 128 1.94 -45.52 8.24
CA ARG A 128 1.04 -46.04 7.21
C ARG A 128 -0.35 -45.45 7.38
N LEU A 129 -0.85 -44.77 6.31
CA LEU A 129 -2.18 -44.24 6.22
C LEU A 129 -3.02 -45.13 5.29
N VAL A 130 -4.19 -45.54 5.76
CA VAL A 130 -5.20 -46.30 5.01
C VAL A 130 -6.46 -45.45 4.99
N PRO A 131 -6.69 -44.60 3.95
CA PRO A 131 -7.79 -43.65 3.97
C PRO A 131 -9.19 -44.27 3.98
N GLY A 132 -9.35 -45.39 3.29
CA GLY A 132 -10.68 -45.96 3.07
C GLY A 132 -11.54 -45.10 2.11
N PRO A 133 -12.84 -45.33 2.08
CA PRO A 133 -13.74 -44.57 1.21
C PRO A 133 -13.88 -43.15 1.72
N ARG A 134 -13.98 -42.17 0.76
CA ARG A 134 -14.18 -40.79 1.08
C ARG A 134 -15.66 -40.51 1.28
N PHE A 135 -16.02 -39.85 2.37
CA PHE A 135 -17.38 -39.45 2.67
C PHE A 135 -17.77 -38.23 1.77
N THR A 136 -19.03 -38.15 1.44
CA THR A 136 -19.61 -37.05 0.67
C THR A 136 -20.58 -36.25 1.53
N VAL A 137 -20.91 -35.03 1.11
CA VAL A 137 -21.94 -34.23 1.78
C VAL A 137 -23.31 -34.85 1.48
N GLY A 138 -24.04 -35.28 2.51
CA GLY A 138 -25.42 -35.76 2.40
C GLY A 138 -26.41 -34.63 2.36
N ARG A 139 -26.27 -33.67 3.28
CA ARG A 139 -27.02 -32.41 3.30
C ARG A 139 -26.20 -31.31 3.98
N ALA A 140 -26.52 -30.04 3.65
CA ALA A 140 -25.90 -28.87 4.27
C ALA A 140 -26.98 -27.79 4.42
N ASP A 141 -27.89 -28.02 5.37
CA ASP A 141 -29.09 -27.20 5.55
C ASP A 141 -28.81 -26.00 6.45
N VAL A 142 -29.40 -24.88 6.09
CA VAL A 142 -29.28 -23.62 6.85
C VAL A 142 -30.68 -23.15 7.25
N ARG A 143 -30.82 -22.76 8.50
CA ARG A 143 -32.02 -22.12 9.04
C ARG A 143 -31.67 -20.80 9.69
N TYR A 144 -32.61 -19.89 9.66
CA TYR A 144 -32.48 -18.56 10.27
C TYR A 144 -33.43 -18.44 11.45
N GLU A 145 -32.91 -18.18 12.62
CA GLU A 145 -33.67 -18.01 13.85
C GLU A 145 -33.21 -16.75 14.60
N PRO A 146 -34.08 -15.70 14.69
CA PRO A 146 -35.44 -15.60 14.15
C PRO A 146 -35.49 -15.50 12.63
N PRO A 147 -36.66 -15.73 11.99
CA PRO A 147 -36.85 -15.54 10.55
C PRO A 147 -36.45 -14.12 10.12
N PRO A 148 -35.67 -13.95 9.05
CA PRO A 148 -35.16 -12.64 8.64
C PRO A 148 -36.26 -11.74 8.10
N THR A 149 -36.18 -10.46 8.45
CA THR A 149 -37.05 -9.41 7.92
C THR A 149 -36.23 -8.48 7.04
N VAL A 150 -36.53 -8.34 5.75
CA VAL A 150 -35.78 -7.53 4.79
C VAL A 150 -36.56 -6.26 4.45
N PRO A 151 -36.11 -5.07 4.93
CA PRO A 151 -36.68 -3.80 4.50
C PRO A 151 -36.46 -3.56 3.00
N GLU A 152 -37.40 -2.91 2.32
CA GLU A 152 -37.34 -2.61 0.89
C GLU A 152 -36.09 -1.75 0.56
N SER A 153 -35.76 -0.80 1.44
CA SER A 153 -34.57 0.03 1.30
C SER A 153 -33.25 -0.75 1.29
N PHE A 154 -33.25 -2.02 1.75
CA PHE A 154 -32.05 -2.88 1.73
C PHE A 154 -31.93 -3.69 0.45
N ARG A 155 -33.01 -3.76 -0.36
CA ARG A 155 -33.04 -4.54 -1.61
C ARG A 155 -32.46 -3.78 -2.80
N HIS A 156 -32.64 -2.44 -2.81
CA HIS A 156 -32.24 -1.56 -3.91
C HIS A 156 -31.24 -0.53 -3.41
N ARG A 157 -30.01 -0.99 -3.16
CA ARG A 157 -28.90 -0.14 -2.73
C ARG A 157 -28.05 0.21 -3.93
N THR A 158 -27.74 1.49 -4.06
CA THR A 158 -26.81 1.95 -5.11
C THR A 158 -25.69 2.77 -4.48
N ARG A 159 -24.47 2.49 -4.88
CA ARG A 159 -23.30 3.32 -4.58
C ARG A 159 -22.99 4.18 -5.79
N VAL A 160 -22.87 5.48 -5.56
CA VAL A 160 -22.44 6.39 -6.63
C VAL A 160 -20.94 6.24 -6.80
N THR A 161 -20.52 5.88 -8.01
CA THR A 161 -19.13 5.66 -8.39
C THR A 161 -18.79 6.43 -9.67
N GLY A 162 -17.54 6.32 -10.11
CA GLY A 162 -17.10 6.93 -11.37
C GLY A 162 -16.80 8.43 -11.28
N PHE A 163 -16.39 8.95 -12.42
CA PHE A 163 -16.03 10.36 -12.58
C PHE A 163 -17.31 11.25 -12.55
N TRP A 164 -17.34 12.29 -11.73
CA TRP A 164 -18.50 13.15 -11.50
C TRP A 164 -19.72 12.44 -10.88
N GLY A 165 -19.58 11.22 -10.35
CA GLY A 165 -20.73 10.48 -9.81
C GLY A 165 -21.71 10.01 -10.89
N LEU A 166 -21.26 9.83 -12.12
CA LEU A 166 -22.09 9.42 -13.25
C LEU A 166 -22.38 7.93 -13.28
N GLU A 167 -21.56 7.12 -12.60
CA GLU A 167 -21.75 5.68 -12.51
C GLU A 167 -22.48 5.34 -11.22
N ARG A 168 -23.40 4.39 -11.30
CA ARG A 168 -24.09 3.81 -10.16
C ARG A 168 -23.83 2.31 -10.14
N GLU A 169 -23.24 1.86 -9.05
CA GLU A 169 -23.06 0.43 -8.78
C GLU A 169 -24.21 -0.07 -7.93
N GLU A 170 -24.90 -1.10 -8.39
CA GLU A 170 -25.89 -1.80 -7.56
C GLU A 170 -25.16 -2.66 -6.54
N LEU A 171 -25.46 -2.43 -5.26
CA LEU A 171 -24.93 -3.24 -4.17
C LEU A 171 -25.79 -4.49 -3.97
N PRO A 172 -25.18 -5.62 -3.56
CA PRO A 172 -25.91 -6.85 -3.37
C PRO A 172 -27.00 -6.68 -2.28
N ALA A 173 -28.17 -7.23 -2.55
CA ALA A 173 -29.22 -7.35 -1.56
C ALA A 173 -28.88 -8.45 -0.53
N PRO A 174 -29.45 -8.38 0.70
CA PRO A 174 -29.31 -9.46 1.66
C PRO A 174 -29.85 -10.79 1.09
N ALA A 175 -29.04 -11.83 1.17
CA ALA A 175 -29.39 -13.17 0.73
C ALA A 175 -29.43 -14.15 1.91
N PHE A 176 -30.46 -14.97 1.95
CA PHE A 176 -30.68 -15.96 3.00
C PHE A 176 -30.82 -17.36 2.38
N PRO A 177 -29.72 -17.95 1.91
CA PRO A 177 -29.75 -19.28 1.31
C PRO A 177 -30.12 -20.33 2.36
N ASP A 178 -30.92 -21.30 1.97
CA ASP A 178 -31.36 -22.46 2.77
C ASP A 178 -30.32 -23.59 2.83
N THR A 179 -29.23 -23.44 2.08
CA THR A 179 -28.11 -24.37 2.02
C THR A 179 -26.79 -23.60 2.13
N VAL A 180 -25.73 -24.25 2.62
CA VAL A 180 -24.40 -23.64 2.75
C VAL A 180 -23.84 -23.35 1.36
N PRO A 181 -23.56 -22.07 1.01
CA PRO A 181 -23.05 -21.69 -0.30
C PRO A 181 -21.70 -22.35 -0.62
N GLY A 182 -21.52 -22.80 -1.88
CA GLY A 182 -20.29 -23.46 -2.34
C GLY A 182 -20.19 -24.94 -1.94
N VAL A 183 -21.08 -25.45 -1.09
CA VAL A 183 -21.15 -26.86 -0.71
C VAL A 183 -22.08 -27.61 -1.66
N THR A 184 -21.57 -28.67 -2.29
CA THR A 184 -22.35 -29.50 -3.23
C THR A 184 -22.69 -30.84 -2.59
N VAL A 185 -23.98 -31.13 -2.45
CA VAL A 185 -24.46 -32.45 -2.02
C VAL A 185 -23.97 -33.56 -2.98
N GLY A 186 -23.55 -34.70 -2.42
CA GLY A 186 -22.96 -35.80 -3.15
C GLY A 186 -21.47 -35.68 -3.49
N LYS A 187 -20.84 -34.53 -3.20
CA LYS A 187 -19.40 -34.36 -3.36
C LYS A 187 -18.70 -34.31 -2.01
N PRO A 188 -17.44 -34.77 -1.93
CA PRO A 188 -16.65 -34.61 -0.71
C PRO A 188 -16.22 -33.15 -0.55
N ILE A 189 -16.11 -32.69 0.69
CA ILE A 189 -15.61 -31.36 1.04
C ILE A 189 -14.54 -31.47 2.13
N VAL A 190 -13.48 -30.67 2.03
CA VAL A 190 -12.47 -30.54 3.09
C VAL A 190 -13.11 -29.85 4.30
N ALA A 191 -12.77 -30.29 5.50
CA ALA A 191 -13.38 -29.72 6.72
C ALA A 191 -13.17 -28.21 6.84
N ASP A 192 -11.96 -27.72 6.50
CA ASP A 192 -11.64 -26.28 6.53
C ASP A 192 -12.50 -25.50 5.54
N ASP A 193 -12.76 -26.04 4.34
CA ASP A 193 -13.62 -25.40 3.34
C ASP A 193 -15.08 -25.32 3.82
N MET A 194 -15.59 -26.36 4.49
CA MET A 194 -16.92 -26.35 5.10
C MET A 194 -17.02 -25.28 6.20
N LEU A 195 -16.04 -25.23 7.11
CA LEU A 195 -16.02 -24.26 8.19
C LEU A 195 -15.88 -22.83 7.65
N ALA A 196 -15.05 -22.61 6.62
CA ALA A 196 -14.91 -21.32 5.96
C ALA A 196 -16.20 -20.90 5.27
N ALA A 197 -16.89 -21.81 4.57
CA ALA A 197 -18.17 -21.52 3.91
C ALA A 197 -19.25 -21.13 4.94
N VAL A 198 -19.32 -21.82 6.07
CA VAL A 198 -20.27 -21.49 7.15
C VAL A 198 -19.92 -20.14 7.80
N ALA A 199 -18.64 -19.87 8.06
CA ALA A 199 -18.20 -18.59 8.64
C ALA A 199 -18.43 -17.39 7.69
N ALA A 200 -18.36 -17.59 6.37
CA ALA A 200 -18.62 -16.56 5.38
C ALA A 200 -20.10 -16.11 5.32
N MET A 201 -21.06 -16.92 5.77
CA MET A 201 -22.48 -16.58 5.71
C MET A 201 -22.86 -15.36 6.58
N PRO A 202 -22.53 -15.30 7.89
CA PRO A 202 -22.79 -14.12 8.69
C PRO A 202 -21.98 -12.90 8.20
N GLU A 203 -20.78 -13.09 7.65
CA GLU A 203 -20.03 -11.98 7.05
C GLU A 203 -20.74 -11.36 5.85
N ALA A 204 -21.33 -12.18 4.98
CA ALA A 204 -22.14 -11.69 3.87
C ALA A 204 -23.36 -10.88 4.36
N LEU A 205 -24.00 -11.32 5.44
CA LEU A 205 -25.12 -10.61 6.05
C LEU A 205 -24.68 -9.28 6.68
N ARG A 206 -23.52 -9.23 7.35
CA ARG A 206 -22.98 -7.98 7.92
C ARG A 206 -22.67 -6.92 6.86
N ARG A 207 -22.33 -7.33 5.64
CA ARG A 207 -22.14 -6.40 4.51
C ARG A 207 -23.44 -5.88 3.91
N THR A 208 -24.57 -6.48 4.28
CA THR A 208 -25.86 -6.23 3.62
C THR A 208 -26.97 -5.81 4.58
N GLY A 209 -26.62 -5.28 5.75
CA GLY A 209 -27.60 -4.69 6.66
C GLY A 209 -27.83 -5.43 7.98
N TYR A 210 -27.05 -6.48 8.30
CA TYR A 210 -27.24 -7.28 9.52
C TYR A 210 -25.91 -7.37 10.32
N PRO A 211 -25.49 -6.29 11.01
CA PRO A 211 -24.18 -6.23 11.67
C PRO A 211 -24.00 -7.26 12.78
N LEU A 212 -25.08 -7.76 13.36
CA LEU A 212 -25.07 -8.68 14.49
C LEU A 212 -25.23 -10.15 14.06
N ALA A 213 -25.20 -10.42 12.76
CA ALA A 213 -25.31 -11.77 12.24
C ALA A 213 -24.19 -12.67 12.77
N LYS A 214 -24.57 -13.84 13.27
CA LYS A 214 -23.66 -14.85 13.83
C LYS A 214 -24.17 -16.25 13.57
N VAL A 215 -23.28 -17.23 13.59
CA VAL A 215 -23.66 -18.64 13.67
C VAL A 215 -24.14 -18.90 15.09
N ALA A 216 -25.41 -19.24 15.26
CA ALA A 216 -26.00 -19.56 16.56
C ALA A 216 -25.72 -21.01 16.94
N GLU A 217 -25.84 -21.95 15.99
CA GLU A 217 -25.54 -23.36 16.19
C GLU A 217 -24.98 -23.95 14.89
N SER A 218 -24.00 -24.86 15.02
CA SER A 218 -23.53 -25.68 13.92
C SER A 218 -23.41 -27.13 14.41
N ARG A 219 -24.13 -28.03 13.75
CA ARG A 219 -24.13 -29.45 14.07
C ARG A 219 -23.69 -30.25 12.84
N TYR A 220 -22.65 -31.04 13.03
CA TYR A 220 -22.13 -31.94 12.00
C TYR A 220 -22.37 -33.38 12.44
N THR A 221 -23.04 -34.17 11.61
CA THR A 221 -23.36 -35.57 11.88
C THR A 221 -22.86 -36.45 10.76
N LEU A 222 -22.22 -37.55 11.12
CA LEU A 222 -21.78 -38.58 10.18
C LEU A 222 -22.82 -39.69 10.11
N ASP A 223 -23.16 -40.15 8.92
CA ASP A 223 -23.90 -41.37 8.66
C ASP A 223 -22.90 -42.40 8.06
N PRO A 224 -22.40 -43.35 8.90
CA PRO A 224 -21.45 -44.38 8.43
C PRO A 224 -22.05 -45.30 7.38
N ALA A 225 -23.36 -45.58 7.46
CA ALA A 225 -24.03 -46.51 6.52
C ALA A 225 -24.16 -45.88 5.12
N ALA A 226 -24.55 -44.63 5.05
CA ALA A 226 -24.61 -43.87 3.80
C ALA A 226 -23.27 -43.26 3.39
N ARG A 227 -22.27 -43.24 4.28
CA ARG A 227 -20.98 -42.55 4.12
C ARG A 227 -21.16 -41.11 3.78
N THR A 228 -22.00 -40.40 4.53
CA THR A 228 -22.28 -39.00 4.34
C THR A 228 -22.01 -38.16 5.58
N LEU A 229 -21.59 -36.90 5.34
CA LEU A 229 -21.53 -35.83 6.33
C LEU A 229 -22.76 -34.95 6.15
N ASN A 230 -23.54 -34.77 7.22
CA ASN A 230 -24.67 -33.84 7.25
C ASN A 230 -24.30 -32.64 8.11
N ALA A 231 -24.60 -31.44 7.62
CA ALA A 231 -24.43 -30.19 8.34
C ALA A 231 -25.80 -29.52 8.54
N ASP A 232 -26.14 -29.24 9.79
CA ASP A 232 -27.32 -28.47 10.18
C ASP A 232 -26.84 -27.19 10.83
N ILE A 233 -27.04 -26.05 10.16
CA ILE A 233 -26.53 -24.74 10.57
C ILE A 233 -27.71 -23.83 10.94
N VAL A 234 -27.61 -23.18 12.10
CA VAL A 234 -28.57 -22.15 12.53
C VAL A 234 -27.83 -20.81 12.58
N ILE A 235 -28.34 -19.86 11.84
CA ILE A 235 -27.82 -18.47 11.81
C ILE A 235 -28.83 -17.58 12.51
N ASP A 236 -28.35 -16.81 13.48
CA ASP A 236 -29.06 -15.66 14.03
C ASP A 236 -28.68 -14.44 13.18
N PRO A 237 -29.58 -13.91 12.33
CA PRO A 237 -29.29 -12.74 11.52
C PRO A 237 -29.27 -11.44 12.35
N GLY A 238 -29.86 -11.42 13.52
CA GLY A 238 -30.16 -10.19 14.23
C GLY A 238 -31.21 -9.32 13.52
N PRO A 239 -31.51 -8.14 14.04
CA PRO A 239 -32.41 -7.20 13.38
C PRO A 239 -31.71 -6.53 12.18
N PRO A 240 -32.45 -6.17 11.11
CA PRO A 240 -31.94 -5.28 10.08
C PRO A 240 -31.53 -3.95 10.70
N ALA A 241 -30.41 -3.38 10.27
CA ALA A 241 -29.82 -2.23 10.93
C ALA A 241 -29.37 -1.14 9.96
N LEU A 242 -29.45 0.10 10.43
CA LEU A 242 -28.89 1.29 9.79
C LEU A 242 -27.63 1.71 10.51
N MET A 243 -26.70 2.34 9.79
CA MET A 243 -25.49 2.96 10.31
C MET A 243 -25.88 4.09 11.27
N GLY A 244 -25.51 3.96 12.54
CA GLY A 244 -25.77 4.94 13.57
C GLY A 244 -24.68 6.02 13.66
N ARG A 245 -24.66 6.73 14.80
CA ARG A 245 -23.60 7.68 15.12
C ARG A 245 -22.26 6.97 15.33
N ILE A 246 -21.17 7.72 15.14
CA ILE A 246 -19.82 7.25 15.48
C ILE A 246 -19.47 7.71 16.88
N GLU A 247 -19.01 6.78 17.70
CA GLU A 247 -18.38 7.03 18.98
C GLU A 247 -16.86 6.81 18.84
N VAL A 248 -16.10 7.86 19.15
CA VAL A 248 -14.63 7.79 19.05
C VAL A 248 -14.07 7.60 20.45
N ARG A 249 -13.16 6.64 20.62
CA ARG A 249 -12.46 6.33 21.86
C ARG A 249 -10.96 6.35 21.66
N GLY A 250 -10.22 6.77 22.70
CA GLY A 250 -8.76 6.77 22.70
C GLY A 250 -8.11 8.01 22.06
N ASN A 251 -8.89 8.91 21.44
CA ASN A 251 -8.39 10.19 20.97
C ASN A 251 -8.07 11.15 22.16
N ARG A 252 -6.98 11.90 22.05
CA ARG A 252 -6.51 12.87 23.03
C ARG A 252 -6.31 14.26 22.42
N GLU A 253 -5.48 14.31 21.37
CA GLU A 253 -5.15 15.55 20.65
C GLU A 253 -5.99 15.70 19.36
N VAL A 254 -6.49 14.60 18.79
CA VAL A 254 -7.32 14.66 17.59
C VAL A 254 -8.79 14.86 18.00
N SER A 255 -9.43 15.86 17.40
CA SER A 255 -10.83 16.20 17.68
C SER A 255 -11.79 15.07 17.27
N ALA A 256 -12.60 14.59 18.22
CA ALA A 256 -13.65 13.60 17.91
C ALA A 256 -14.65 14.13 16.87
N ALA A 257 -14.99 15.42 16.93
CA ALA A 257 -15.87 16.05 15.94
C ALA A 257 -15.27 16.05 14.53
N TYR A 258 -13.93 16.18 14.40
CA TYR A 258 -13.25 16.04 13.13
C TYR A 258 -13.41 14.61 12.58
N LEU A 259 -13.13 13.60 13.40
CA LEU A 259 -13.24 12.20 13.00
C LEU A 259 -14.68 11.85 12.61
N GLN A 260 -15.67 12.31 13.36
CA GLN A 260 -17.09 12.12 13.04
C GLN A 260 -17.48 12.74 11.69
N ARG A 261 -16.94 13.93 11.34
CA ARG A 261 -17.19 14.57 10.02
C ARG A 261 -16.62 13.79 8.84
N LEU A 262 -15.60 12.96 9.06
CA LEU A 262 -15.02 12.10 8.03
C LEU A 262 -15.88 10.87 7.71
N ALA A 263 -16.92 10.58 8.49
CA ALA A 263 -17.81 9.45 8.25
C ALA A 263 -18.50 9.54 6.88
N PRO A 264 -18.53 8.45 6.13
CA PRO A 264 -19.18 8.44 4.81
C PRO A 264 -20.70 8.36 4.83
N TRP A 265 -21.32 8.18 6.01
CA TRP A 265 -22.78 8.04 6.17
C TRP A 265 -23.36 9.06 7.15
N PRO A 266 -24.62 9.51 6.92
CA PRO A 266 -25.40 10.20 7.93
C PRO A 266 -25.99 9.20 8.93
N PRO A 267 -26.05 9.52 10.23
CA PRO A 267 -26.63 8.62 11.23
C PRO A 267 -28.08 8.23 10.92
N GLY A 268 -28.36 6.93 10.87
CA GLY A 268 -29.72 6.38 10.61
C GLY A 268 -30.19 6.50 9.17
N GLY A 269 -29.30 6.86 8.22
CA GLY A 269 -29.65 7.05 6.81
C GLY A 269 -29.36 5.86 5.90
N GLU A 270 -28.25 5.18 6.14
CA GLU A 270 -27.77 4.10 5.28
C GLU A 270 -27.92 2.73 5.96
N PRO A 271 -28.28 1.66 5.23
CA PRO A 271 -28.19 0.31 5.73
C PRO A 271 -26.77 -0.02 6.18
N TRP A 272 -26.66 -0.81 7.25
CA TRP A 272 -25.36 -1.22 7.76
C TRP A 272 -24.51 -1.90 6.69
N ASP A 273 -23.23 -1.57 6.65
CA ASP A 273 -22.28 -2.11 5.71
C ASP A 273 -20.88 -2.17 6.35
N ASP A 274 -20.39 -3.38 6.63
CA ASP A 274 -19.06 -3.60 7.21
C ASP A 274 -17.93 -3.10 6.28
N GLU A 275 -18.13 -3.16 4.96
CA GLU A 275 -17.15 -2.65 4.01
C GLU A 275 -17.03 -1.12 4.13
N MET A 276 -18.17 -0.42 4.24
CA MET A 276 -18.19 1.03 4.45
C MET A 276 -17.52 1.42 5.78
N LEU A 277 -17.73 0.63 6.84
CA LEU A 277 -17.09 0.84 8.13
C LEU A 277 -15.58 0.61 8.04
N ASN A 278 -15.15 -0.44 7.35
CA ASN A 278 -13.73 -0.74 7.12
C ASN A 278 -13.05 0.32 6.24
N ASP A 279 -13.71 0.80 5.19
CA ASP A 279 -13.21 1.88 4.33
C ASP A 279 -13.04 3.19 5.12
N TYR A 280 -13.94 3.45 6.05
CA TYR A 280 -13.79 4.58 6.97
C TYR A 280 -12.58 4.39 7.90
N ALA A 281 -12.43 3.22 8.51
CA ALA A 281 -11.26 2.91 9.33
C ALA A 281 -9.94 3.02 8.53
N ASN A 282 -9.93 2.55 7.27
CA ASN A 282 -8.79 2.70 6.37
C ASN A 282 -8.50 4.18 6.02
N THR A 283 -9.55 4.98 5.84
CA THR A 283 -9.40 6.44 5.66
C THR A 283 -8.71 7.07 6.87
N LEU A 284 -9.12 6.70 8.09
CA LEU A 284 -8.48 7.19 9.32
C LEU A 284 -7.02 6.73 9.46
N ARG A 285 -6.72 5.46 9.12
CA ARG A 285 -5.33 4.96 9.07
C ARG A 285 -4.47 5.77 8.09
N GLY A 286 -5.04 6.12 6.94
CA GLY A 286 -4.39 6.93 5.90
C GLY A 286 -4.06 8.37 6.31
N LEU A 287 -4.65 8.91 7.40
CA LEU A 287 -4.32 10.23 7.91
C LEU A 287 -2.89 10.31 8.51
N GLY A 288 -2.30 9.17 8.89
CA GLY A 288 -0.98 9.12 9.53
C GLY A 288 -0.95 9.69 10.96
N LEU A 289 -2.14 9.83 11.60
CA LEU A 289 -2.29 10.33 12.96
C LEU A 289 -2.31 9.21 14.00
N PHE A 290 -2.61 7.99 13.60
CA PHE A 290 -2.88 6.87 14.48
C PHE A 290 -1.90 5.70 14.24
N ARG A 291 -1.53 5.04 15.34
CA ARG A 291 -0.77 3.77 15.32
C ARG A 291 -1.69 2.59 15.03
N SER A 292 -2.90 2.62 15.60
CA SER A 292 -3.96 1.65 15.31
C SER A 292 -5.31 2.34 15.22
N VAL A 293 -6.18 1.78 14.39
CA VAL A 293 -7.59 2.15 14.26
C VAL A 293 -8.37 0.85 14.15
N GLU A 294 -9.26 0.65 15.10
CA GLU A 294 -10.21 -0.47 15.13
C GLU A 294 -11.63 0.07 15.05
N ALA A 295 -12.48 -0.61 14.30
CA ALA A 295 -13.86 -0.21 14.08
C ALA A 295 -14.78 -1.42 14.30
N ALA A 296 -15.83 -1.23 15.07
CA ALA A 296 -16.79 -2.29 15.38
C ALA A 296 -18.21 -1.74 15.58
N PRO A 297 -19.28 -2.56 15.36
CA PRO A 297 -20.61 -2.20 15.78
C PRO A 297 -20.76 -2.21 17.31
N MET A 298 -21.51 -1.26 17.86
CA MET A 298 -21.87 -1.20 19.28
C MET A 298 -23.27 -1.83 19.47
N ALA A 299 -23.30 -3.15 19.66
CA ALA A 299 -24.56 -3.88 19.80
C ALA A 299 -25.36 -3.45 21.06
N ASP A 300 -24.68 -3.16 22.17
CA ASP A 300 -25.31 -2.82 23.44
C ASP A 300 -26.02 -1.45 23.42
N ASP A 301 -25.58 -0.54 22.53
CA ASP A 301 -26.13 0.81 22.41
C ASP A 301 -27.07 0.96 21.19
N MET A 302 -27.48 -0.14 20.59
CA MET A 302 -28.44 -0.09 19.48
C MET A 302 -29.81 0.43 19.93
N LYS A 303 -30.43 1.21 19.05
CA LYS A 303 -31.82 1.66 19.24
C LYS A 303 -32.72 0.99 18.21
N LEU A 304 -33.78 0.36 18.67
CA LEU A 304 -34.80 -0.19 17.79
C LEU A 304 -35.82 0.92 17.45
N GLU A 305 -36.04 1.13 16.17
CA GLU A 305 -37.07 2.03 15.65
C GLU A 305 -38.05 1.24 14.80
N ARG A 306 -39.35 1.47 15.03
CA ARG A 306 -40.38 0.87 14.20
C ARG A 306 -40.51 1.64 12.90
N ARG A 307 -40.27 0.96 11.80
CA ARG A 307 -40.29 1.56 10.44
C ARG A 307 -41.16 0.73 9.50
N VAL A 308 -41.67 1.38 8.47
CA VAL A 308 -42.33 0.71 7.36
C VAL A 308 -41.27 -0.03 6.54
N LEU A 309 -41.47 -1.34 6.36
CA LEU A 309 -40.48 -2.23 5.73
C LEU A 309 -40.70 -2.36 4.22
N GLY A 310 -41.88 -2.07 3.71
CA GLY A 310 -42.21 -2.22 2.30
C GLY A 310 -43.44 -1.45 1.86
N PRO A 311 -43.73 -1.43 0.56
CA PRO A 311 -44.88 -0.71 -0.01
C PRO A 311 -46.24 -1.27 0.43
N ASP A 312 -46.28 -2.46 1.01
CA ASP A 312 -47.44 -3.09 1.61
C ASP A 312 -47.83 -2.53 2.98
N GLY A 313 -47.07 -1.55 3.48
CA GLY A 313 -47.31 -0.88 4.76
C GLY A 313 -46.96 -1.72 5.98
N ARG A 314 -46.34 -2.88 5.84
CA ARG A 314 -45.85 -3.67 6.98
C ARG A 314 -44.81 -2.88 7.76
N GLU A 315 -45.00 -2.84 9.07
CA GLU A 315 -44.04 -2.26 10.00
C GLU A 315 -43.22 -3.37 10.67
N GLY A 316 -41.96 -3.05 10.95
CA GLY A 316 -41.09 -3.91 11.72
C GLY A 316 -39.94 -3.11 12.36
N ASP A 317 -39.23 -3.77 13.24
CA ASP A 317 -38.15 -3.15 13.98
C ASP A 317 -36.90 -3.11 13.13
N VAL A 318 -36.33 -1.92 12.98
CA VAL A 318 -35.03 -1.66 12.36
C VAL A 318 -34.09 -1.08 13.42
N ALA A 319 -32.93 -1.66 13.59
CA ALA A 319 -31.97 -1.18 14.53
C ALA A 319 -31.20 0.03 13.97
N ILE A 320 -30.91 1.02 14.80
CA ILE A 320 -29.86 2.02 14.54
C ILE A 320 -28.68 1.60 15.40
N VAL A 321 -27.63 1.12 14.76
CA VAL A 321 -26.43 0.59 15.45
C VAL A 321 -25.31 1.62 15.37
N PRO A 322 -24.87 2.19 16.51
CA PRO A 322 -23.68 3.03 16.54
C PRO A 322 -22.43 2.23 16.18
N ALA A 323 -21.45 2.91 15.60
CA ALA A 323 -20.11 2.36 15.35
C ALA A 323 -19.12 2.93 16.38
N VAL A 324 -18.36 2.08 17.05
CA VAL A 324 -17.22 2.51 17.87
C VAL A 324 -15.97 2.49 17.02
N ILE A 325 -15.18 3.58 17.13
CA ILE A 325 -13.86 3.71 16.52
C ILE A 325 -12.86 3.88 17.66
N GLU A 326 -12.09 2.84 17.90
CA GLU A 326 -11.00 2.89 18.89
C GLU A 326 -9.71 3.26 18.18
N VAL A 327 -9.07 4.35 18.65
CA VAL A 327 -7.85 4.87 18.06
C VAL A 327 -6.72 4.93 19.08
N ALA A 328 -5.51 4.62 18.65
CA ALA A 328 -4.30 4.92 19.41
C ALA A 328 -3.50 5.95 18.63
N GLU A 329 -3.38 7.16 19.16
CA GLU A 329 -2.66 8.25 18.51
C GLU A 329 -1.17 7.95 18.36
N GLY A 330 -0.61 8.30 17.20
CA GLY A 330 0.81 8.31 16.91
C GLY A 330 1.46 9.65 17.26
N PRO A 331 2.78 9.78 17.07
CA PRO A 331 3.46 11.06 17.22
C PRO A 331 2.95 12.05 16.17
N SER A 332 2.53 13.24 16.62
CA SER A 332 2.04 14.31 15.75
C SER A 332 3.17 15.02 14.99
N ARG A 333 4.42 14.85 15.41
CA ARG A 333 5.59 15.53 14.83
C ARG A 333 6.60 14.52 14.33
N SER A 334 7.28 14.85 13.22
CA SER A 334 8.44 14.11 12.71
C SER A 334 9.49 15.07 12.18
N VAL A 335 10.74 14.65 12.26
CA VAL A 335 11.90 15.29 11.64
C VAL A 335 12.53 14.24 10.74
N SER A 336 12.85 14.63 9.54
CA SER A 336 13.56 13.79 8.58
C SER A 336 14.66 14.58 7.89
N ALA A 337 15.65 13.86 7.38
CA ALA A 337 16.69 14.42 6.55
C ALA A 337 16.90 13.51 5.36
N SER A 338 17.10 14.09 4.20
CA SER A 338 17.45 13.37 2.97
C SER A 338 18.76 13.91 2.39
N ALA A 339 19.46 13.08 1.64
CA ALA A 339 20.63 13.45 0.89
C ALA A 339 20.55 12.90 -0.53
N ARG A 340 21.00 13.66 -1.51
CA ARG A 340 21.12 13.25 -2.91
C ARG A 340 22.48 13.64 -3.45
N TYR A 341 22.92 12.93 -4.47
CA TYR A 341 24.10 13.28 -5.23
C TYR A 341 23.87 12.99 -6.70
N ASP A 342 24.13 13.97 -7.51
CA ASP A 342 24.12 13.86 -8.97
C ASP A 342 25.42 14.47 -9.49
N THR A 343 25.96 13.95 -10.58
CA THR A 343 27.25 14.43 -11.12
C THR A 343 27.19 15.84 -11.67
N ASP A 344 26.02 16.30 -12.10
CA ASP A 344 25.77 17.62 -12.67
C ASP A 344 25.32 18.65 -11.63
N THR A 345 24.48 18.26 -10.67
CA THR A 345 23.93 19.20 -9.67
C THR A 345 24.67 19.16 -8.33
N GLY A 346 25.61 18.21 -8.19
CA GLY A 346 26.41 18.04 -6.99
C GLY A 346 25.67 17.45 -5.81
N PHE A 347 26.15 17.73 -4.62
CA PHE A 347 25.58 17.23 -3.37
C PHE A 347 24.46 18.15 -2.88
N GLY A 348 23.34 17.54 -2.48
CA GLY A 348 22.21 18.22 -1.86
C GLY A 348 21.75 17.53 -0.59
N VAL A 349 21.38 18.32 0.41
CA VAL A 349 20.73 17.84 1.64
C VAL A 349 19.42 18.61 1.83
N GLU A 350 18.44 17.96 2.45
CA GLU A 350 17.18 18.58 2.82
C GLU A 350 16.79 18.14 4.22
N GLY A 351 16.55 19.10 5.09
CA GLY A 351 15.93 18.88 6.38
C GLY A 351 14.43 19.14 6.27
N SER A 352 13.61 18.27 6.86
CA SER A 352 12.16 18.42 6.88
C SER A 352 11.62 18.26 8.30
N TRP A 353 10.72 19.17 8.68
CA TRP A 353 9.93 19.07 9.90
C TRP A 353 8.45 19.06 9.53
N GLU A 354 7.72 18.11 10.10
CA GLU A 354 6.28 17.97 9.86
C GLU A 354 5.51 17.94 11.18
N HIS A 355 4.36 18.64 11.19
CA HIS A 355 3.33 18.53 12.22
C HIS A 355 2.00 18.12 11.59
N ARG A 356 1.45 16.94 11.97
CA ARG A 356 0.28 16.31 11.32
C ARG A 356 -1.07 16.67 11.94
N ASN A 357 -1.10 17.44 13.02
CA ASN A 357 -2.33 17.78 13.74
C ASN A 357 -2.22 19.16 14.40
N LEU A 358 -1.91 20.19 13.63
CA LEU A 358 -1.53 21.51 14.12
C LEU A 358 -2.63 22.19 14.96
N PHE A 359 -3.89 22.07 14.53
CA PHE A 359 -5.07 22.65 15.17
C PHE A 359 -6.10 21.59 15.58
N HIS A 360 -5.66 20.36 15.86
CA HIS A 360 -6.46 19.23 16.34
C HIS A 360 -7.49 18.65 15.37
N ASN A 361 -7.48 19.05 14.08
CA ASN A 361 -8.37 18.52 13.05
C ASN A 361 -7.59 17.95 11.84
N GLY A 362 -6.42 17.36 12.12
CA GLY A 362 -5.60 16.73 11.11
C GLY A 362 -4.90 17.72 10.16
N GLU A 363 -4.81 19.00 10.52
CA GLU A 363 -4.06 19.97 9.73
C GLU A 363 -2.58 19.63 9.76
N ARG A 364 -1.99 19.53 8.56
CA ARG A 364 -0.58 19.23 8.36
C ARG A 364 0.18 20.50 8.03
N LEU A 365 1.29 20.72 8.70
CA LEU A 365 2.28 21.75 8.35
C LEU A 365 3.62 21.07 8.15
N THR A 366 4.20 21.22 6.97
CA THR A 366 5.55 20.76 6.62
C THR A 366 6.43 21.95 6.38
N LEU A 367 7.64 21.94 6.94
CA LEU A 367 8.70 22.91 6.71
C LEU A 367 9.91 22.17 6.15
N ASP A 368 10.32 22.51 4.94
CA ASP A 368 11.45 21.90 4.25
C ASP A 368 12.53 22.95 4.01
N ALA A 369 13.78 22.57 4.28
CA ALA A 369 14.96 23.41 4.09
C ALA A 369 15.94 22.71 3.13
N PRO A 370 15.78 22.86 1.81
CA PRO A 370 16.74 22.38 0.82
C PRO A 370 18.02 23.20 0.84
N ILE A 371 19.17 22.51 0.75
CA ILE A 371 20.51 23.10 0.64
C ILE A 371 21.28 22.30 -0.38
N SER A 372 21.55 22.91 -1.53
CA SER A 372 22.37 22.34 -2.60
C SER A 372 23.16 23.46 -3.30
N GLN A 373 23.98 23.10 -4.27
CA GLN A 373 24.71 24.08 -5.09
C GLN A 373 23.76 24.95 -5.93
N GLN A 374 22.60 24.40 -6.31
CA GLN A 374 21.63 25.05 -7.20
C GLN A 374 20.44 25.67 -6.46
N GLU A 375 20.10 25.21 -5.27
CA GLU A 375 18.93 25.68 -4.53
C GLU A 375 19.24 25.75 -3.02
N ILE A 376 18.95 26.91 -2.43
CA ILE A 376 18.94 27.11 -0.97
C ILE A 376 17.64 27.82 -0.62
N GLY A 377 16.94 27.38 0.43
CA GLY A 377 15.73 28.06 0.80
C GLY A 377 14.96 27.44 1.95
N LEU A 378 13.73 27.94 2.11
CA LEU A 378 12.75 27.46 3.05
C LEU A 378 11.41 27.32 2.32
N LYS A 379 10.78 26.16 2.45
CA LYS A 379 9.46 25.86 1.91
C LYS A 379 8.52 25.54 3.08
N ALA A 380 7.29 26.04 3.03
CA ALA A 380 6.24 25.75 3.98
C ALA A 380 5.00 25.26 3.22
N ALA A 381 4.47 24.10 3.60
CA ALA A 381 3.26 23.55 3.03
C ALA A 381 2.24 23.28 4.14
N PHE A 382 1.07 23.84 4.02
CA PHE A 382 -0.05 23.67 4.92
C PHE A 382 -1.19 22.95 4.21
N GLU A 383 -1.73 21.92 4.81
CA GLU A 383 -2.90 21.19 4.34
C GLU A 383 -3.96 21.12 5.44
N LYS A 384 -5.19 21.52 5.13
CA LYS A 384 -6.36 21.33 5.98
C LYS A 384 -7.32 20.34 5.31
N PRO A 385 -7.36 19.09 5.76
CA PRO A 385 -8.27 18.08 5.23
C PRO A 385 -9.71 18.37 5.64
N ALA A 386 -10.66 17.79 4.90
CA ALA A 386 -12.10 17.93 5.13
C ALA A 386 -12.56 19.41 5.28
N PHE A 387 -11.98 20.30 4.47
CA PHE A 387 -12.32 21.72 4.47
C PHE A 387 -13.66 21.95 3.78
N LEU A 388 -14.64 22.45 4.50
CA LEU A 388 -16.04 22.65 4.09
C LEU A 388 -16.77 21.35 3.72
N GLN A 389 -16.13 20.44 3.03
CA GLN A 389 -16.65 19.14 2.62
C GLN A 389 -15.63 18.03 2.91
N ARG A 390 -16.11 16.81 3.17
CA ARG A 390 -15.28 15.66 3.52
C ARG A 390 -14.18 15.37 2.48
N GLU A 391 -14.53 15.42 1.21
CA GLU A 391 -13.67 15.07 0.08
C GLU A 391 -12.80 16.26 -0.39
N GLN A 392 -12.81 17.39 0.33
CA GLN A 392 -12.13 18.61 -0.05
C GLN A 392 -11.02 18.96 0.94
N ARG A 393 -9.92 19.46 0.44
CA ARG A 393 -8.81 19.97 1.25
C ARG A 393 -8.40 21.37 0.81
N LEU A 394 -8.06 22.20 1.77
CA LEU A 394 -7.43 23.49 1.55
C LEU A 394 -5.91 23.29 1.62
N LEU A 395 -5.22 23.83 0.64
CA LEU A 395 -3.77 23.84 0.54
C LEU A 395 -3.27 25.28 0.58
N ALA A 396 -2.16 25.51 1.27
CA ALA A 396 -1.46 26.79 1.23
C ALA A 396 0.05 26.51 1.27
N ASN A 397 0.77 27.04 0.28
CA ASN A 397 2.20 26.87 0.15
C ASN A 397 2.89 28.25 0.18
N ALA A 398 4.07 28.31 0.78
CA ALA A 398 4.94 29.47 0.73
C ALA A 398 6.39 29.00 0.58
N ALA A 399 7.19 29.72 -0.20
CA ALA A 399 8.62 29.40 -0.33
C ALA A 399 9.43 30.69 -0.50
N ALA A 400 10.60 30.70 0.13
CA ALA A 400 11.64 31.72 -0.09
C ALA A 400 12.89 30.97 -0.59
N LEU A 401 13.27 31.20 -1.84
CA LEU A 401 14.28 30.42 -2.55
C LEU A 401 15.38 31.32 -3.14
N TRP A 402 16.59 30.85 -3.06
CA TRP A 402 17.70 31.25 -3.87
C TRP A 402 18.07 30.10 -4.80
N GLU A 403 18.02 30.36 -6.10
CA GLU A 403 18.28 29.38 -7.15
C GLU A 403 19.43 29.88 -8.02
N ASN A 404 20.39 29.01 -8.35
CA ASN A 404 21.54 29.31 -9.20
C ASN A 404 21.77 28.12 -10.12
N THR A 405 21.38 28.25 -11.37
CA THR A 405 21.52 27.24 -12.42
C THR A 405 22.33 27.82 -13.58
N ASP A 406 22.68 27.00 -14.56
CA ASP A 406 23.34 27.49 -15.77
C ASP A 406 22.43 28.38 -16.62
N ALA A 407 21.10 28.24 -16.49
CA ALA A 407 20.11 29.02 -17.22
C ALA A 407 19.79 30.37 -16.57
N TYR A 408 19.81 30.46 -15.25
CA TYR A 408 19.44 31.68 -14.51
C TYR A 408 19.90 31.65 -13.05
N ARG A 409 19.95 32.85 -12.47
CA ARG A 409 20.06 33.07 -11.03
C ARG A 409 18.83 33.85 -10.54
N GLN A 410 18.21 33.35 -9.44
CA GLN A 410 16.97 33.90 -8.95
C GLN A 410 16.92 33.98 -7.43
N GLN A 411 16.35 35.04 -6.90
CA GLN A 411 15.86 35.14 -5.53
C GLN A 411 14.35 35.35 -5.59
N SER A 412 13.56 34.46 -5.00
CA SER A 412 12.10 34.51 -5.13
C SER A 412 11.38 34.27 -3.83
N LEU A 413 10.24 34.94 -3.69
CA LEU A 413 9.21 34.63 -2.71
C LEU A 413 7.98 34.16 -3.47
N LYS A 414 7.52 32.93 -3.17
CA LYS A 414 6.40 32.26 -3.82
C LYS A 414 5.31 32.01 -2.78
N GLY A 415 4.04 32.22 -3.16
CA GLY A 415 2.89 31.90 -2.34
C GLY A 415 1.78 31.29 -3.20
N GLU A 416 1.09 30.29 -2.67
CA GLU A 416 -0.03 29.66 -3.36
C GLU A 416 -1.10 29.24 -2.35
N ILE A 417 -2.36 29.43 -2.69
CA ILE A 417 -3.51 28.89 -1.96
C ILE A 417 -4.43 28.18 -2.93
N GLY A 418 -4.98 27.03 -2.53
CA GLY A 418 -5.82 26.25 -3.42
C GLY A 418 -6.78 25.32 -2.70
N LEU A 419 -7.72 24.81 -3.47
CA LEU A 419 -8.70 23.82 -3.06
C LEU A 419 -8.57 22.60 -3.97
N ASP A 420 -8.27 21.46 -3.37
CA ASP A 420 -8.35 20.16 -4.03
C ASP A 420 -9.61 19.44 -3.57
N ARG A 421 -10.27 18.75 -4.48
CA ARG A 421 -11.43 17.92 -4.20
C ARG A 421 -11.31 16.56 -4.88
N ARG A 422 -11.63 15.53 -4.15
CA ARG A 422 -11.77 14.18 -4.71
C ARG A 422 -13.08 14.11 -5.49
N LEU A 423 -12.98 13.93 -6.80
CA LEU A 423 -14.12 13.87 -7.72
C LEU A 423 -14.67 12.44 -7.88
N ALA A 424 -13.77 11.44 -7.78
CA ALA A 424 -14.08 10.03 -7.81
C ALA A 424 -12.98 9.21 -7.08
N ARG A 425 -13.12 7.91 -6.99
CA ARG A 425 -12.19 7.04 -6.22
C ARG A 425 -10.71 7.29 -6.52
N GLN A 426 -10.36 7.55 -7.78
CA GLN A 426 -8.99 7.73 -8.26
C GLN A 426 -8.74 9.11 -8.90
N TRP A 427 -9.73 10.02 -8.83
CA TRP A 427 -9.69 11.30 -9.50
C TRP A 427 -9.74 12.48 -8.51
N TRP A 428 -8.86 13.43 -8.72
CA TRP A 428 -8.81 14.68 -7.97
C TRP A 428 -8.86 15.84 -8.93
N GLY A 429 -9.61 16.90 -8.58
CA GLY A 429 -9.59 18.18 -9.25
C GLY A 429 -9.16 19.26 -8.29
N GLY A 430 -8.40 20.25 -8.77
CA GLY A 430 -7.90 21.35 -7.97
C GLY A 430 -7.98 22.68 -8.69
N ILE A 431 -8.18 23.74 -7.92
CA ILE A 431 -8.04 25.13 -8.37
C ILE A 431 -7.15 25.87 -7.37
N HIS A 432 -6.16 26.59 -7.88
CA HIS A 432 -5.20 27.28 -7.05
C HIS A 432 -4.96 28.69 -7.55
N LEU A 433 -4.53 29.58 -6.67
CA LEU A 433 -4.05 30.91 -6.99
C LEU A 433 -2.64 31.08 -6.42
N GLY A 434 -1.68 31.19 -7.30
CA GLY A 434 -0.29 31.45 -6.96
C GLY A 434 0.13 32.88 -7.28
N ALA A 435 1.08 33.39 -6.53
CA ALA A 435 1.82 34.61 -6.80
C ALA A 435 3.30 34.38 -6.51
N GLU A 436 4.14 34.98 -7.31
CA GLU A 436 5.60 34.88 -7.20
C GLU A 436 6.22 36.23 -7.54
N GLY A 437 7.27 36.60 -6.83
CA GLY A 437 8.04 37.79 -7.11
C GLY A 437 9.43 37.73 -6.54
N GLY A 438 10.33 38.51 -7.15
CA GLY A 438 11.73 38.52 -6.76
C GLY A 438 12.64 39.23 -7.72
N SER A 439 13.93 38.86 -7.73
CA SER A 439 14.90 39.27 -8.73
C SER A 439 15.38 38.06 -9.53
N LEU A 440 15.56 38.27 -10.83
CA LEU A 440 16.03 37.24 -11.76
C LEU A 440 17.07 37.83 -12.68
N LYS A 441 18.14 37.11 -12.88
CA LYS A 441 19.16 37.31 -13.89
C LYS A 441 19.23 36.08 -14.75
N ASP A 442 19.08 36.19 -16.05
CA ASP A 442 19.33 35.12 -17.01
C ASP A 442 20.51 35.45 -17.94
N ASN A 443 20.78 34.58 -18.91
CA ASN A 443 21.94 34.73 -19.80
C ASN A 443 21.74 35.83 -20.89
N GLU A 444 20.53 36.31 -21.10
CA GLU A 444 20.18 37.33 -22.08
C GLU A 444 19.94 38.70 -21.42
N HIS A 445 19.58 38.75 -20.13
CA HIS A 445 19.20 39.94 -19.42
C HIS A 445 20.01 40.14 -18.15
N ALA A 446 20.23 41.41 -17.79
CA ALA A 446 20.75 41.81 -16.50
C ALA A 446 19.77 41.41 -15.38
N GLU A 447 20.15 41.62 -14.14
CA GLU A 447 19.27 41.35 -13.01
C GLU A 447 18.08 42.33 -12.97
N HIS A 448 16.86 41.82 -13.10
CA HIS A 448 15.62 42.55 -13.07
C HIS A 448 14.65 42.00 -12.01
N ALA A 449 13.88 42.93 -11.43
CA ALA A 449 12.74 42.52 -10.61
C ALA A 449 11.59 42.01 -11.49
N TYR A 450 10.93 40.94 -11.00
CA TYR A 450 9.74 40.41 -11.64
C TYR A 450 8.64 40.15 -10.63
N GLY A 451 7.42 40.04 -11.12
CA GLY A 451 6.26 39.65 -10.34
C GLY A 451 5.23 39.00 -11.24
N VAL A 452 4.64 37.87 -10.80
CA VAL A 452 3.68 37.11 -11.60
C VAL A 452 2.55 36.56 -10.72
N ILE A 453 1.35 36.56 -11.27
CA ILE A 453 0.16 35.92 -10.71
C ILE A 453 -0.17 34.72 -11.60
N ARG A 454 -0.43 33.56 -10.96
CA ARG A 454 -0.61 32.28 -11.63
C ARG A 454 -1.82 31.53 -11.07
N PRO A 455 -3.06 31.85 -11.47
CA PRO A 455 -4.17 30.95 -11.24
C PRO A 455 -3.91 29.60 -11.94
N SER A 456 -4.37 28.52 -11.39
CA SER A 456 -4.23 27.21 -12.02
C SER A 456 -5.44 26.34 -11.78
N ALA A 457 -5.70 25.43 -12.71
CA ALA A 457 -6.65 24.34 -12.56
C ALA A 457 -5.97 23.04 -12.96
N GLY A 458 -6.22 21.99 -12.18
CA GLY A 458 -5.61 20.68 -12.37
C GLY A 458 -6.60 19.54 -12.26
N LEU A 459 -6.33 18.47 -13.00
CA LEU A 459 -7.03 17.20 -12.91
C LEU A 459 -5.99 16.09 -12.78
N ARG A 460 -6.13 15.26 -11.76
CA ARG A 460 -5.21 14.17 -11.48
C ARG A 460 -5.95 12.84 -11.33
N HIS A 461 -5.42 11.81 -11.96
CA HIS A 461 -5.79 10.41 -11.79
C HIS A 461 -4.64 9.65 -11.12
N ASP A 462 -4.92 8.80 -10.13
CA ASP A 462 -3.92 7.94 -9.49
C ASP A 462 -4.56 6.60 -9.12
N SER A 463 -4.16 5.55 -9.82
CA SER A 463 -4.59 4.15 -9.60
C SER A 463 -3.42 3.23 -9.24
N ARG A 464 -2.25 3.77 -8.91
CA ARG A 464 -1.07 2.99 -8.53
C ARG A 464 -1.34 2.17 -7.26
N ASN A 465 -0.87 0.93 -7.27
CA ASN A 465 -0.97 0.05 -6.09
C ASN A 465 -0.04 0.49 -4.94
N ASN A 466 1.10 1.11 -5.26
CA ASN A 466 2.05 1.68 -4.31
C ASN A 466 2.64 2.97 -4.89
N LYS A 467 2.70 4.05 -4.10
CA LYS A 467 3.20 5.34 -4.57
C LYS A 467 4.71 5.43 -4.65
N LEU A 468 5.43 4.68 -3.81
CA LEU A 468 6.90 4.73 -3.73
C LEU A 468 7.58 3.70 -4.63
N ASN A 469 6.92 2.57 -4.87
CA ASN A 469 7.41 1.49 -5.73
C ASN A 469 6.24 0.85 -6.48
N PRO A 470 5.67 1.55 -7.47
CA PRO A 470 4.51 1.05 -8.21
C PRO A 470 4.89 -0.13 -9.11
N SER A 471 4.06 -1.17 -9.06
CA SER A 471 4.16 -2.34 -9.93
C SER A 471 2.93 -2.53 -10.83
N SER A 472 1.86 -1.76 -10.59
CA SER A 472 0.67 -1.74 -11.43
C SER A 472 -0.12 -0.45 -11.28
N GLY A 473 -0.96 -0.15 -12.26
CA GLY A 473 -1.79 1.04 -12.30
C GLY A 473 -1.14 2.18 -13.07
N MET A 474 -1.72 3.36 -12.97
CA MET A 474 -1.26 4.55 -13.66
C MET A 474 -1.46 5.81 -12.81
N GLU A 475 -0.66 6.83 -13.06
CA GLU A 475 -0.86 8.19 -12.62
C GLU A 475 -0.90 9.09 -13.85
N ALA A 476 -1.81 10.07 -13.85
CA ALA A 476 -1.85 11.11 -14.90
C ALA A 476 -2.25 12.44 -14.27
N GLU A 477 -1.62 13.52 -14.69
CA GLU A 477 -1.92 14.88 -14.24
C GLU A 477 -1.94 15.85 -15.43
N LEU A 478 -3.02 16.61 -15.53
CA LEU A 478 -3.16 17.74 -16.45
C LEU A 478 -3.27 19.01 -15.62
N LYS A 479 -2.43 20.01 -15.92
CA LYS A 479 -2.51 21.34 -15.32
C LYS A 479 -2.61 22.40 -16.40
N ILE A 480 -3.43 23.40 -16.15
CA ILE A 480 -3.57 24.63 -16.95
C ILE A 480 -3.28 25.80 -16.04
N ILE A 481 -2.30 26.62 -16.39
CA ILE A 481 -1.75 27.70 -15.56
C ILE A 481 -1.70 28.99 -16.44
N PRO A 482 -2.81 29.71 -16.60
CA PRO A 482 -2.71 31.05 -17.12
C PRO A 482 -1.88 31.89 -16.15
N PHE A 483 -0.99 32.67 -16.67
CA PHE A 483 -0.19 33.58 -15.85
C PHE A 483 0.00 34.92 -16.53
N SER A 484 0.17 35.95 -15.71
CA SER A 484 0.50 37.29 -16.17
C SER A 484 1.33 38.00 -15.11
N GLY A 485 2.17 38.89 -15.57
CA GLY A 485 3.08 39.56 -14.66
C GLY A 485 3.84 40.69 -15.35
N PHE A 486 4.86 41.12 -14.64
CA PHE A 486 5.78 42.17 -15.08
C PHE A 486 7.22 41.64 -14.95
N TYR A 487 7.96 41.76 -16.06
CA TYR A 487 9.40 41.48 -16.16
C TYR A 487 9.92 42.37 -17.27
N GLU A 488 10.56 43.52 -16.93
CA GLU A 488 10.84 44.61 -17.82
C GLU A 488 9.58 45.22 -18.46
N GLU A 489 8.76 44.38 -19.08
CA GLU A 489 7.46 44.73 -19.67
C GLU A 489 6.36 43.82 -19.12
N PHE A 490 5.11 44.16 -19.37
CA PHE A 490 3.97 43.30 -19.04
C PHE A 490 3.94 42.11 -19.97
N PHE A 491 3.81 40.92 -19.40
CA PHE A 491 3.70 39.67 -20.12
C PHE A 491 2.53 38.82 -19.63
N GLY A 492 2.09 37.89 -20.49
CA GLY A 492 1.07 36.88 -20.14
C GLY A 492 1.14 35.70 -21.10
N ALA A 493 0.83 34.52 -20.59
CA ALA A 493 0.77 33.29 -21.36
C ALA A 493 -0.09 32.25 -20.67
N PHE A 494 -0.29 31.10 -21.32
CA PHE A 494 -1.01 29.94 -20.81
C PHE A 494 -0.06 28.74 -20.77
N ALA A 495 0.49 28.41 -19.62
CA ALA A 495 1.23 27.17 -19.48
C ALA A 495 0.27 25.99 -19.30
N THR A 496 0.49 24.94 -20.06
CA THR A 496 -0.24 23.68 -19.93
C THR A 496 0.77 22.56 -19.79
N THR A 497 0.60 21.68 -18.79
CA THR A 497 1.43 20.50 -18.61
C THR A 497 0.57 19.25 -18.53
N LEU A 498 1.05 18.19 -19.16
CA LEU A 498 0.49 16.85 -19.08
C LEU A 498 1.61 15.90 -18.67
N SER A 499 1.40 15.14 -17.64
CA SER A 499 2.28 14.04 -17.22
C SER A 499 1.46 12.77 -17.06
N ALA A 500 1.94 11.64 -17.56
CA ALA A 500 1.31 10.34 -17.38
C ALA A 500 2.38 9.26 -17.20
N ALA A 501 2.22 8.41 -16.20
CA ALA A 501 3.05 7.25 -15.95
C ALA A 501 2.19 5.99 -15.79
N ALA A 502 2.64 4.87 -16.33
CA ALA A 502 1.95 3.59 -16.25
C ALA A 502 2.93 2.47 -15.88
N TYR A 503 2.41 1.49 -15.14
CA TYR A 503 3.18 0.39 -14.58
C TYR A 503 2.47 -0.94 -14.85
N TYR A 504 3.21 -1.91 -15.33
CA TYR A 504 2.67 -3.20 -15.71
C TYR A 504 3.60 -4.34 -15.30
N ALA A 505 3.08 -5.29 -14.53
CA ALA A 505 3.77 -6.53 -14.16
C ALA A 505 3.30 -7.67 -15.09
N PRO A 506 4.11 -8.08 -16.08
CA PRO A 506 3.65 -8.99 -17.15
C PRO A 506 3.39 -10.42 -16.66
N TRP A 507 3.95 -10.84 -15.54
CA TRP A 507 3.76 -12.18 -15.00
C TRP A 507 2.48 -12.34 -14.16
N GLY A 508 1.72 -11.24 -13.98
CA GLY A 508 0.38 -11.27 -13.40
C GLY A 508 0.39 -11.40 -11.88
N ARG A 509 -0.30 -12.41 -11.35
CA ARG A 509 -0.45 -12.60 -9.91
C ARG A 509 0.30 -13.82 -9.41
N THR A 510 0.82 -13.73 -8.20
CA THR A 510 1.37 -14.83 -7.43
C THR A 510 0.25 -15.77 -6.92
N PRO A 511 0.56 -17.03 -6.54
CA PRO A 511 -0.46 -17.99 -6.06
C PRO A 511 -1.22 -17.53 -4.81
N ASP A 512 -0.64 -16.65 -3.99
CA ASP A 512 -1.24 -16.00 -2.81
C ASP A 512 -2.07 -14.76 -3.15
N GLY A 513 -2.21 -14.43 -4.46
CA GLY A 513 -3.05 -13.34 -4.96
C GLY A 513 -2.37 -11.98 -5.08
N GLY A 514 -1.11 -11.85 -4.65
CA GLY A 514 -0.28 -10.66 -4.83
C GLY A 514 0.07 -10.39 -6.29
N ILE A 515 0.72 -9.26 -6.57
CA ILE A 515 1.27 -8.96 -7.90
C ILE A 515 2.68 -9.55 -7.99
N ASP A 516 2.98 -10.27 -9.08
CA ASP A 516 4.33 -10.76 -9.33
C ASP A 516 5.20 -9.61 -9.86
N ASP A 517 5.91 -8.96 -8.96
CA ASP A 517 6.74 -7.77 -9.21
C ASP A 517 8.20 -8.07 -9.58
N ARG A 518 8.53 -9.34 -9.91
CA ARG A 518 9.89 -9.72 -10.37
C ARG A 518 10.29 -9.03 -11.67
N LEU A 519 9.33 -8.65 -12.50
CA LEU A 519 9.50 -7.75 -13.63
C LEU A 519 8.37 -6.73 -13.64
N VAL A 520 8.72 -5.45 -13.70
CA VAL A 520 7.79 -4.36 -13.91
C VAL A 520 8.24 -3.53 -15.11
N LEU A 521 7.39 -3.37 -16.09
CA LEU A 521 7.56 -2.41 -17.17
C LEU A 521 6.93 -1.09 -16.73
N ALA A 522 7.72 -0.03 -16.73
CA ALA A 522 7.30 1.32 -16.36
C ALA A 522 7.56 2.28 -17.52
N GLY A 523 6.58 3.13 -17.81
CA GLY A 523 6.68 4.17 -18.82
C GLY A 523 6.11 5.47 -18.32
N ARG A 524 6.78 6.61 -18.61
CA ARG A 524 6.29 7.97 -18.36
C ARG A 524 6.37 8.78 -19.65
N VAL A 525 5.36 9.57 -19.87
CA VAL A 525 5.34 10.64 -20.87
C VAL A 525 5.00 11.95 -20.19
N GLU A 526 5.68 13.01 -20.58
CA GLU A 526 5.46 14.34 -20.03
C GLU A 526 5.59 15.36 -21.17
N GLY A 527 4.77 16.40 -21.15
CA GLY A 527 4.84 17.44 -22.14
C GLY A 527 4.16 18.72 -21.66
N GLY A 528 4.56 19.83 -22.25
CA GLY A 528 4.00 21.13 -21.95
C GLY A 528 4.00 22.04 -23.15
N ALA A 529 3.10 22.99 -23.13
CA ALA A 529 2.92 24.02 -24.15
C ALA A 529 2.63 25.35 -23.48
N MET A 530 3.15 26.44 -24.03
CA MET A 530 3.00 27.79 -23.47
C MET A 530 2.63 28.79 -24.59
N PRO A 531 1.39 28.73 -25.09
CA PRO A 531 0.90 29.72 -26.07
C PRO A 531 0.61 31.08 -25.42
N GLY A 532 0.62 32.12 -26.24
CA GLY A 532 0.17 33.45 -25.91
C GLY A 532 1.25 34.45 -25.47
N ALA A 533 2.49 34.01 -25.25
CA ALA A 533 3.62 34.90 -25.00
C ALA A 533 4.06 35.56 -26.31
N SER A 534 4.44 36.84 -26.26
CA SER A 534 4.91 37.60 -27.44
C SER A 534 6.22 37.04 -28.01
N SER A 535 7.13 36.63 -27.14
CA SER A 535 8.40 35.98 -27.48
C SER A 535 8.87 35.10 -26.31
N LEU A 536 9.94 34.28 -26.49
CA LEU A 536 10.55 33.54 -25.44
C LEU A 536 11.19 34.44 -24.38
N GLU A 537 11.83 35.48 -24.82
CA GLU A 537 12.59 36.45 -24.01
C GLU A 537 11.66 37.25 -23.07
N SER A 538 10.41 37.51 -23.48
CA SER A 538 9.42 38.17 -22.62
C SER A 538 9.01 37.34 -21.38
N ILE A 539 9.30 36.07 -21.37
CA ILE A 539 8.99 35.17 -20.23
C ILE A 539 10.22 35.06 -19.33
N PRO A 540 10.13 35.35 -18.02
CA PRO A 540 11.22 35.07 -17.08
C PRO A 540 11.78 33.68 -17.24
N ALA A 541 13.10 33.51 -17.30
CA ALA A 541 13.72 32.22 -17.57
C ALA A 541 13.25 31.12 -16.58
N SER A 542 13.01 31.46 -15.32
CA SER A 542 12.49 30.53 -14.31
C SER A 542 11.08 29.98 -14.57
N LEU A 543 10.33 30.59 -15.48
CA LEU A 543 8.98 30.13 -15.88
C LEU A 543 8.98 29.37 -17.20
N ARG A 544 10.13 29.33 -17.92
CA ARG A 544 10.28 28.57 -19.17
C ARG A 544 10.40 27.07 -18.88
N TYR A 545 10.21 26.23 -19.89
CA TYR A 545 10.41 24.79 -19.77
C TYR A 545 11.87 24.42 -20.02
N PHE A 546 12.38 23.46 -19.24
CA PHE A 546 13.71 22.86 -19.36
C PHE A 546 13.62 21.36 -19.25
N THR A 547 14.53 20.63 -19.90
CA THR A 547 14.74 19.19 -19.72
C THR A 547 16.23 18.85 -19.68
N GLY A 548 16.57 17.66 -19.21
CA GLY A 548 17.91 17.16 -18.90
C GLY A 548 18.08 16.90 -17.40
N GLY A 549 18.94 15.96 -17.05
CA GLY A 549 19.23 15.57 -15.67
C GLY A 549 18.34 14.45 -15.12
N ALA A 550 18.54 14.13 -13.84
CA ALA A 550 17.95 12.99 -13.13
C ALA A 550 16.42 12.90 -13.17
N GLY A 551 15.73 14.02 -13.27
CA GLY A 551 14.26 14.12 -13.22
C GLY A 551 13.54 14.00 -14.56
N SER A 552 14.27 14.12 -15.67
CA SER A 552 13.69 14.12 -17.03
C SER A 552 14.42 13.17 -17.98
N VAL A 553 15.62 13.54 -18.48
CA VAL A 553 16.41 12.73 -19.43
C VAL A 553 17.77 12.47 -18.83
N ARG A 554 17.96 11.28 -18.24
CA ARG A 554 19.23 10.87 -17.65
C ARG A 554 20.30 10.68 -18.73
N GLY A 555 21.53 11.05 -18.41
CA GLY A 555 22.67 11.05 -19.34
C GLY A 555 23.04 12.45 -19.81
N TYR A 556 22.12 13.42 -19.76
CA TYR A 556 22.36 14.84 -20.02
C TYR A 556 22.46 15.61 -18.71
N ALA A 557 23.20 16.71 -18.72
CA ALA A 557 23.28 17.62 -17.58
C ALA A 557 21.92 18.29 -17.29
N TYR A 558 21.78 18.82 -16.09
CA TYR A 558 20.54 19.47 -15.64
C TYR A 558 20.23 20.68 -16.55
N GLN A 559 19.00 20.73 -17.07
CA GLN A 559 18.51 21.77 -18.00
C GLN A 559 19.23 21.83 -19.36
N ALA A 560 20.09 20.89 -19.71
CA ALA A 560 20.97 20.99 -20.86
C ALA A 560 20.33 20.77 -22.23
N ILE A 561 19.14 20.17 -22.31
CA ILE A 561 18.48 19.81 -23.57
C ILE A 561 17.63 20.97 -24.06
N GLY A 562 17.83 21.40 -25.31
CA GLY A 562 17.01 22.38 -25.99
C GLY A 562 17.79 23.60 -26.48
N PRO A 563 17.10 24.75 -26.70
CA PRO A 563 17.72 25.98 -27.18
C PRO A 563 18.83 26.49 -26.26
N ARG A 564 19.91 26.96 -26.88
CA ARG A 564 21.07 27.54 -26.19
C ARG A 564 21.36 28.93 -26.73
N ASP A 565 22.04 29.75 -25.94
CA ASP A 565 22.60 31.04 -26.37
C ASP A 565 23.91 30.85 -27.15
N ARG A 566 24.63 31.94 -27.40
CA ARG A 566 25.91 31.92 -28.15
C ARG A 566 27.07 31.37 -27.32
N GLU A 567 26.97 31.48 -26.03
CA GLU A 567 27.93 30.99 -25.05
C GLU A 567 27.74 29.48 -24.77
N GLY A 568 26.63 28.89 -25.17
CA GLY A 568 26.25 27.50 -24.97
C GLY A 568 25.34 27.25 -23.77
N ASP A 569 24.90 28.29 -23.07
CA ASP A 569 24.06 28.21 -21.89
C ASP A 569 22.59 27.95 -22.24
N PRO A 570 21.84 27.20 -21.40
CA PRO A 570 20.44 26.87 -21.67
C PRO A 570 19.52 28.08 -21.63
N LEU A 571 18.71 28.27 -22.67
CA LEU A 571 17.69 29.32 -22.75
C LEU A 571 16.32 28.85 -22.28
N GLY A 572 16.08 27.54 -22.22
CA GLY A 572 14.74 26.98 -22.05
C GLY A 572 13.85 27.17 -23.27
N GLY A 573 12.56 26.89 -23.13
CA GLY A 573 11.60 26.98 -24.23
C GLY A 573 10.15 27.17 -23.80
N ARG A 574 9.29 27.35 -24.82
CA ARG A 574 7.83 27.50 -24.62
C ARG A 574 7.09 26.16 -24.70
N SER A 575 7.75 25.10 -25.15
CA SER A 575 7.17 23.75 -25.10
C SER A 575 8.24 22.68 -24.91
N TYR A 576 7.83 21.52 -24.42
CA TYR A 576 8.73 20.40 -24.20
C TYR A 576 7.99 19.06 -24.28
N GLN A 577 8.74 18.00 -24.46
CA GLN A 577 8.29 16.62 -24.33
C GLN A 577 9.38 15.77 -23.73
N VAL A 578 8.98 14.77 -22.91
CA VAL A 578 9.85 13.78 -22.27
C VAL A 578 9.17 12.42 -22.33
N VAL A 579 9.96 11.38 -22.58
CA VAL A 579 9.55 9.98 -22.57
C VAL A 579 10.57 9.20 -21.76
N ASN A 580 10.13 8.42 -20.79
CA ASN A 580 10.99 7.53 -20.00
C ASN A 580 10.45 6.11 -20.06
N LEU A 581 11.31 5.14 -20.28
CA LEU A 581 10.98 3.73 -20.31
C LEU A 581 11.97 2.98 -19.41
N GLU A 582 11.44 2.17 -18.50
CA GLU A 582 12.21 1.31 -17.60
C GLU A 582 11.70 -0.13 -17.61
N ALA A 583 12.63 -1.08 -17.56
CA ALA A 583 12.32 -2.47 -17.23
C ALA A 583 12.97 -2.79 -15.87
N ARG A 584 12.16 -2.93 -14.83
CA ARG A 584 12.59 -3.13 -13.44
C ARG A 584 12.63 -4.61 -13.12
N PHE A 585 13.83 -5.19 -13.08
CA PHE A 585 14.03 -6.60 -12.74
C PHE A 585 14.42 -6.74 -11.27
N LYS A 586 13.65 -7.48 -10.50
CA LYS A 586 13.96 -7.86 -9.12
C LYS A 586 14.77 -9.16 -9.15
N VAL A 587 16.08 -9.05 -8.94
CA VAL A 587 17.01 -10.20 -9.01
C VAL A 587 16.97 -11.01 -7.71
N THR A 588 16.86 -10.32 -6.57
CA THR A 588 16.62 -10.90 -5.25
C THR A 588 15.53 -10.09 -4.54
N GLU A 589 15.09 -10.51 -3.36
CA GLU A 589 14.14 -9.73 -2.55
C GLU A 589 14.64 -8.30 -2.25
N SER A 590 15.96 -8.10 -2.20
CA SER A 590 16.59 -6.83 -1.82
C SER A 590 17.26 -6.10 -2.97
N ILE A 591 17.51 -6.75 -4.12
CA ILE A 591 18.32 -6.18 -5.20
C ILE A 591 17.59 -6.27 -6.52
N GLY A 592 17.55 -5.15 -7.25
CA GLY A 592 17.02 -5.06 -8.60
C GLY A 592 17.96 -4.36 -9.57
N ILE A 593 17.77 -4.65 -10.86
CA ILE A 593 18.49 -4.05 -11.98
C ILE A 593 17.45 -3.41 -12.90
N VAL A 594 17.73 -2.20 -13.39
CA VAL A 594 16.80 -1.40 -14.17
C VAL A 594 17.50 -0.83 -15.41
N PRO A 595 17.50 -1.50 -16.55
CA PRO A 595 17.81 -0.86 -17.82
C PRO A 595 16.73 0.17 -18.14
N PHE A 596 17.15 1.32 -18.71
CA PHE A 596 16.26 2.39 -19.07
C PHE A 596 16.70 3.15 -20.33
N VAL A 597 15.73 3.81 -20.95
CA VAL A 597 15.92 4.75 -22.04
C VAL A 597 15.04 5.95 -21.79
N ASP A 598 15.62 7.13 -21.83
CA ASP A 598 14.96 8.41 -21.68
C ASP A 598 15.13 9.26 -22.94
N GLY A 599 14.09 9.95 -23.34
CA GLY A 599 14.15 10.89 -24.48
C GLY A 599 13.47 12.21 -24.12
N GLY A 600 13.97 13.32 -24.64
CA GLY A 600 13.34 14.62 -24.43
C GLY A 600 13.82 15.69 -25.38
N MET A 601 13.04 16.79 -25.46
CA MET A 601 13.37 17.98 -26.22
C MET A 601 12.60 19.18 -25.70
N VAL A 602 13.22 20.33 -25.76
CA VAL A 602 12.63 21.63 -25.48
C VAL A 602 12.63 22.47 -26.76
N TYR A 603 11.52 23.15 -27.04
CA TYR A 603 11.33 23.91 -28.27
C TYR A 603 11.09 25.40 -27.96
N LYS A 604 11.58 26.33 -28.85
CA LYS A 604 11.21 27.73 -28.82
C LYS A 604 9.75 27.93 -29.24
N ASP A 605 9.19 26.99 -30.00
CA ASP A 605 7.81 27.02 -30.48
C ASP A 605 6.83 26.82 -29.30
N GLU A 606 5.63 27.36 -29.44
CA GLU A 606 4.59 27.30 -28.38
C GLU A 606 4.07 25.89 -28.10
N VAL A 607 4.15 25.01 -29.08
CA VAL A 607 3.63 23.63 -29.03
C VAL A 607 4.76 22.67 -29.41
N PRO A 608 4.91 21.52 -28.71
CA PRO A 608 5.95 20.55 -29.03
C PRO A 608 5.70 19.92 -30.40
N ARG A 609 6.77 19.62 -31.13
CA ARG A 609 6.69 18.87 -32.39
C ARG A 609 6.56 17.40 -32.07
N ILE A 610 5.38 16.81 -32.31
CA ILE A 610 5.14 15.38 -32.12
C ILE A 610 6.08 14.62 -33.07
N ILE A 611 6.95 13.74 -32.51
CA ILE A 611 7.97 12.98 -33.26
C ILE A 611 9.01 13.92 -33.95
N GLY A 612 9.45 14.93 -33.24
CA GLY A 612 10.61 15.75 -33.67
C GLY A 612 11.94 15.13 -33.25
N ASP A 613 13.02 15.81 -33.52
CA ASP A 613 14.36 15.44 -33.07
C ASP A 613 14.37 15.47 -31.53
N MET A 614 14.53 14.30 -30.91
CA MET A 614 14.66 14.14 -29.46
C MET A 614 16.08 13.72 -29.12
N ASP A 615 16.60 14.27 -28.06
CA ASP A 615 17.84 13.79 -27.46
C ASP A 615 17.56 12.59 -26.55
N TRP A 616 18.31 11.53 -26.74
CA TRP A 616 18.12 10.25 -26.07
C TRP A 616 19.29 9.90 -25.16
N GLY A 617 18.98 9.48 -23.95
CA GLY A 617 19.94 8.90 -23.01
C GLY A 617 19.55 7.48 -22.65
N THR A 618 20.54 6.65 -22.35
CA THR A 618 20.32 5.26 -21.92
C THR A 618 21.22 4.92 -20.76
N GLY A 619 20.82 3.93 -19.98
CA GLY A 619 21.61 3.55 -18.82
C GLY A 619 21.14 2.31 -18.10
N LEU A 620 21.83 2.06 -17.00
CA LEU A 620 21.54 0.94 -16.12
C LEU A 620 21.45 1.43 -14.67
N GLY A 621 20.37 1.06 -13.98
CA GLY A 621 20.15 1.35 -12.59
C GLY A 621 20.31 0.13 -11.70
N LEU A 622 20.87 0.32 -10.51
CA LEU A 622 20.84 -0.63 -9.41
C LEU A 622 19.81 -0.16 -8.37
N ARG A 623 19.04 -1.07 -7.83
CA ARG A 623 18.04 -0.81 -6.76
C ARG A 623 18.36 -1.68 -5.56
N TYR A 624 18.37 -1.06 -4.39
CA TYR A 624 18.39 -1.77 -3.12
C TYR A 624 17.08 -1.48 -2.39
N TYR A 625 16.19 -2.49 -2.33
CA TYR A 625 14.85 -2.34 -1.76
C TYR A 625 14.92 -2.31 -0.24
N THR A 626 14.38 -1.23 0.35
CA THR A 626 14.27 -1.02 1.79
C THR A 626 12.81 -0.81 2.19
N PRO A 627 12.46 -0.94 3.49
CA PRO A 627 11.09 -0.67 3.95
C PRO A 627 10.59 0.77 3.68
N ILE A 628 11.50 1.73 3.50
CA ILE A 628 11.19 3.14 3.22
C ILE A 628 11.27 3.49 1.74
N GLY A 629 11.45 2.50 0.86
CA GLY A 629 11.60 2.67 -0.59
C GLY A 629 12.96 2.20 -1.09
N PRO A 630 13.12 2.02 -2.41
CA PRO A 630 14.39 1.59 -2.99
C PRO A 630 15.45 2.71 -2.95
N VAL A 631 16.67 2.37 -2.55
CA VAL A 631 17.86 3.20 -2.81
C VAL A 631 18.27 2.97 -4.25
N ARG A 632 18.45 4.04 -5.01
CA ARG A 632 18.73 4.05 -6.44
C ARG A 632 20.14 4.52 -6.72
N LEU A 633 20.84 3.79 -7.59
CA LEU A 633 22.09 4.20 -8.24
C LEU A 633 21.91 4.00 -9.75
N ASP A 634 21.85 5.09 -10.51
CA ASP A 634 21.74 5.05 -11.97
C ASP A 634 23.01 5.55 -12.62
N VAL A 635 23.45 4.87 -13.68
CA VAL A 635 24.56 5.28 -14.55
C VAL A 635 23.99 5.43 -15.95
N ALA A 636 24.15 6.59 -16.55
CA ALA A 636 23.56 6.94 -17.84
C ALA A 636 24.58 7.60 -18.78
N THR A 637 24.36 7.44 -20.07
CA THR A 637 25.12 8.07 -21.15
C THR A 637 24.18 8.68 -22.17
N PRO A 638 24.49 9.87 -22.72
CA PRO A 638 23.73 10.44 -23.84
C PRO A 638 24.06 9.66 -25.13
N LEU A 639 23.05 9.44 -25.98
CA LEU A 639 23.27 8.88 -27.32
C LEU A 639 23.78 9.91 -28.32
N HIS A 640 23.39 11.18 -28.15
CA HIS A 640 23.98 12.33 -28.82
C HIS A 640 24.61 13.24 -27.76
N ARG A 641 25.93 13.38 -27.76
CA ARG A 641 26.59 14.29 -26.85
C ARG A 641 26.40 15.73 -27.31
N ILE A 642 26.02 16.56 -26.39
CA ILE A 642 26.11 18.01 -26.53
C ILE A 642 27.51 18.37 -26.11
N ASP A 643 28.18 19.31 -26.82
CA ASP A 643 29.52 19.74 -26.49
C ASP A 643 29.61 20.16 -25.01
N ASP A 644 30.67 19.74 -24.32
CA ASP A 644 30.97 19.91 -22.88
C ASP A 644 30.16 19.01 -21.91
N ASP A 645 29.19 18.23 -22.33
CA ASP A 645 28.54 17.26 -21.44
C ASP A 645 29.47 16.10 -21.07
N PRO A 646 29.53 15.69 -19.79
CA PRO A 646 30.22 14.48 -19.37
C PRO A 646 29.72 13.26 -20.14
N PRO A 647 30.62 12.33 -20.55
CA PRO A 647 30.21 11.15 -21.30
C PRO A 647 29.32 10.19 -20.49
N VAL A 648 29.35 10.30 -19.18
CA VAL A 648 28.62 9.45 -18.23
C VAL A 648 28.13 10.28 -17.05
N GLN A 649 26.88 10.14 -16.71
CA GLN A 649 26.25 10.74 -15.54
C GLN A 649 25.90 9.67 -14.51
N VAL A 650 26.06 9.99 -13.23
CA VAL A 650 25.75 9.10 -12.10
C VAL A 650 24.77 9.80 -11.17
N TYR A 651 23.73 9.09 -10.78
CA TYR A 651 22.64 9.60 -9.92
C TYR A 651 22.44 8.67 -8.73
N ILE A 652 22.38 9.23 -7.52
CA ILE A 652 22.13 8.49 -6.28
C ILE A 652 20.98 9.16 -5.54
N SER A 653 19.90 8.42 -5.28
CA SER A 653 18.74 8.94 -4.55
C SER A 653 17.89 7.83 -3.93
N ILE A 654 16.86 8.19 -3.19
CA ILE A 654 15.86 7.27 -2.61
C ILE A 654 14.56 7.40 -3.42
N GLY A 655 13.93 6.27 -3.74
CA GLY A 655 12.72 6.17 -4.56
C GLY A 655 13.01 5.68 -5.98
N GLN A 656 11.94 5.46 -6.76
CA GLN A 656 12.04 5.23 -8.21
C GLN A 656 12.23 6.56 -8.95
N SER A 657 12.57 6.52 -10.24
CA SER A 657 12.75 7.75 -11.04
C SER A 657 11.41 8.44 -11.32
N PHE A 658 10.31 7.67 -11.39
CA PHE A 658 8.94 8.12 -11.55
C PHE A 658 7.96 7.06 -11.06
#